data_19a68a2979f82b7fb4372f2cc4cbe249
#
_entry.id   19a68a2979f82b7fb4372f2cc4cbe249
#
_cell.length_a   1.000
_cell.length_b   1.000
_cell.length_c   1.000
_cell.angle_alpha   90.00
_cell.angle_beta   90.00
_cell.angle_gamma   90.00
#
_symmetry.space_group_name_H-M   'P 1'
#
loop_
_entity.id
_entity.type
_entity.pdbx_description
1 polymer ?
#
loop_
_entity_poly.entity_id
_entity_poly.type
_entity_poly.pdbx_seq_one_letter_code
_entity_poly.pdbx_strand_id
1 'polypeptide(L)'
;MNKGKLALATAVVGGLILSGCSSGAGTAPNPPESPPGLEQAGNKKDHGPKKPRPDKPQGARNIILMVGDGMGTAQRNAIRLSHVGLTGELVMDSLPELGLVHTNSADPETFVTDSAAAATTMSTGVKTYNGAIGVDVNGVPVPTALEIAAALGKSTGLVTTAQVTDATPAAFGSHVADRGEQSEIARQFLESSRPDLILGGGEDHWYPAGNPGMHPDNPPEDPSEESTGPVNLVEQARADGYEYVWDEAGLLQAQGPKVLGLFANEEMFQYGDDVEEIYEPAVPLTTMTQKALELLSAPAAQARHGGGPGQGGGNAGTGGGFFLLVEDEGIDSMSHVNDAELTIKSGIAFEQSVAVARDFAEADGNTLLIVVGDHQTGGMTIEAFNDTGDESGDGISAEDGPLPVANSDQVFSVDWTTEGHTALDVPLTAMGPGSEKLGGFYEDTRIFEVMVEQMRSGTASSALDLQSHRGGRGEYTEESLAAFRHSLRLGVSTLELDTHLSEDGAVVVWHDDVILAAKCRDTEPASAGDPDFPYVGDRVSELTLAQLKTLDCGFAQLPGFPEQQVAEGNRIAELKDVFALARELKARGVGFNIETKVEDGRAGGPGMEALTRAVVREIRKSGMAERVSIQSFDWSALNLAGRLDPRLVRVALVAAPETLEIGRPGAAPILGGIDIDDYDGSAVKAAAAQGYDVVSPLYTSVTQRMVAEARESGLKIVPWTVNEPAVMNYLIDLGVDGIITDYPTRLRLVMEQRGIPLPRTYGG
;
A
#
# COMPACT_ATOMS: atom_id res chain seq x y z
N MET A 1 25.31 5.42 49.12
CA MET A 1 25.02 5.11 50.52
C MET A 1 23.71 5.78 50.87
N ASN A 2 22.70 5.10 50.99
CA ASN A 2 21.74 4.77 51.98
C ASN A 2 20.45 4.25 51.37
N LYS A 3 20.12 3.02 51.77
CA LYS A 3 18.90 2.27 51.49
C LYS A 3 17.80 2.69 52.44
N GLY A 4 16.56 2.60 52.07
CA GLY A 4 15.38 2.67 52.94
C GLY A 4 14.12 2.41 52.18
N LYS A 5 13.74 1.18 52.05
CA LYS A 5 12.69 0.31 52.60
C LYS A 5 11.25 0.74 52.27
N LEU A 6 10.68 0.01 51.40
CA LEU A 6 9.41 -0.74 51.27
C LEU A 6 8.49 -0.71 52.55
N ALA A 7 7.23 -0.37 52.34
CA ALA A 7 6.13 -0.77 53.18
C ALA A 7 4.89 -1.14 52.36
N LEU A 8 4.56 -2.40 52.44
CA LEU A 8 3.32 -3.06 51.97
C LEU A 8 2.18 -2.68 52.90
N ALA A 9 1.01 -2.36 52.41
CA ALA A 9 -0.22 -2.33 53.19
C ALA A 9 -1.33 -3.09 52.44
N THR A 10 -1.68 -4.22 53.03
CA THR A 10 -2.84 -5.07 52.72
C THR A 10 -4.07 -4.52 53.41
N ALA A 11 -5.23 -4.49 52.78
CA ALA A 11 -6.53 -4.30 53.41
C ALA A 11 -7.60 -5.02 52.62
N VAL A 12 -8.14 -5.94 53.13
CA VAL A 12 -9.35 -6.36 53.86
C VAL A 12 -10.65 -6.12 53.07
N VAL A 13 -11.25 -7.26 52.74
CA VAL A 13 -12.60 -7.50 52.22
C VAL A 13 -13.65 -7.19 53.32
N GLY A 14 -14.73 -6.54 52.93
CA GLY A 14 -15.94 -6.38 53.74
C GLY A 14 -17.18 -6.50 52.87
N GLY A 15 -17.83 -7.63 52.92
CA GLY A 15 -19.18 -7.83 52.38
C GLY A 15 -20.25 -7.51 53.37
N LEU A 16 -21.43 -7.12 52.90
CA LEU A 16 -22.73 -7.21 53.63
C LEU A 16 -23.87 -7.09 52.61
N ILE A 17 -24.58 -8.13 52.34
CA ILE A 17 -25.88 -8.62 52.87
C ILE A 17 -27.09 -7.98 52.18
N LEU A 18 -27.83 -8.86 51.56
CA LEU A 18 -29.18 -8.76 51.00
C LEU A 18 -30.24 -8.27 51.98
N SER A 19 -31.19 -7.49 51.48
CA SER A 19 -32.55 -7.49 52.02
C SER A 19 -33.55 -7.42 50.88
N GLY A 20 -34.35 -8.42 50.75
CA GLY A 20 -35.42 -8.54 49.79
C GLY A 20 -36.73 -7.91 50.34
N CYS A 21 -37.58 -7.56 49.40
CA CYS A 21 -39.03 -7.51 49.64
C CYS A 21 -39.80 -7.85 48.36
N SER A 22 -40.81 -8.60 48.57
CA SER A 22 -41.63 -9.45 47.74
C SER A 22 -42.72 -8.76 46.93
N SER A 23 -43.08 -9.45 45.84
CA SER A 23 -44.43 -9.74 45.31
C SER A 23 -45.31 -8.60 44.77
N GLY A 24 -45.65 -8.75 43.52
CA GLY A 24 -46.80 -8.15 42.86
C GLY A 24 -47.00 -8.79 41.51
N ALA A 25 -47.82 -9.83 41.41
CA ALA A 25 -48.21 -10.49 40.18
C ALA A 25 -49.24 -9.61 39.44
N GLY A 26 -48.95 -9.23 38.22
CA GLY A 26 -49.89 -8.59 37.28
C GLY A 26 -49.92 -9.40 36.00
N THR A 27 -51.06 -9.98 35.71
CA THR A 27 -51.36 -10.83 34.55
C THR A 27 -51.30 -10.07 33.24
N ALA A 28 -50.65 -10.64 32.25
CA ALA A 28 -50.69 -10.20 30.87
C ALA A 28 -52.00 -10.64 30.16
N PRO A 29 -52.59 -9.85 29.28
CA PRO A 29 -53.72 -10.28 28.48
C PRO A 29 -53.28 -11.05 27.23
N ASN A 30 -54.08 -12.08 26.86
CA ASN A 30 -53.93 -12.93 25.68
C ASN A 30 -54.13 -12.16 24.36
N PRO A 31 -53.50 -12.62 23.27
CA PRO A 31 -53.77 -12.10 21.93
C PRO A 31 -55.08 -12.65 21.37
N PRO A 32 -55.76 -11.92 20.47
CA PRO A 32 -57.02 -12.34 19.89
C PRO A 32 -56.91 -13.44 18.83
N GLU A 33 -57.94 -14.28 18.78
CA GLU A 33 -58.13 -15.42 17.88
C GLU A 33 -58.24 -15.03 16.41
N SER A 34 -57.77 -15.94 15.54
CA SER A 34 -57.89 -15.92 14.10
C SER A 34 -59.27 -16.46 13.66
N PRO A 35 -59.93 -15.93 12.63
CA PRO A 35 -61.13 -16.54 12.04
C PRO A 35 -60.78 -17.63 11.04
N PRO A 36 -61.74 -18.53 10.72
CA PRO A 36 -61.46 -19.84 10.09
C PRO A 36 -61.48 -19.80 8.53
N GLY A 37 -60.88 -20.84 8.04
CA GLY A 37 -60.44 -21.24 6.75
C GLY A 37 -61.34 -21.01 5.50
N LEU A 38 -60.66 -21.00 4.38
CA LEU A 38 -61.23 -21.37 3.08
C LEU A 38 -60.22 -22.20 2.28
N GLU A 39 -60.79 -23.11 1.53
CA GLU A 39 -60.32 -24.32 0.86
C GLU A 39 -59.18 -24.18 -0.14
N GLN A 40 -58.50 -25.31 -0.32
CA GLN A 40 -57.51 -25.60 -1.35
C GLN A 40 -58.09 -25.48 -2.76
N ALA A 41 -57.37 -24.80 -3.65
CA ALA A 41 -57.47 -24.98 -5.09
C ALA A 41 -56.13 -24.78 -5.78
N GLY A 42 -55.65 -25.84 -6.41
CA GLY A 42 -55.02 -25.81 -7.73
C GLY A 42 -53.67 -25.13 -7.91
N ASN A 43 -52.66 -25.96 -7.88
CA ASN A 43 -51.29 -25.79 -8.38
C ASN A 43 -51.21 -25.13 -9.77
N LYS A 44 -50.82 -23.84 -9.86
CA LYS A 44 -50.18 -23.24 -11.03
C LYS A 44 -48.93 -22.53 -10.57
N LYS A 45 -47.77 -23.01 -11.05
CA LYS A 45 -46.48 -22.32 -10.88
C LYS A 45 -46.55 -20.98 -11.61
N ASP A 46 -46.82 -19.94 -10.88
CA ASP A 46 -46.68 -18.57 -11.35
C ASP A 46 -45.25 -18.12 -11.03
N HIS A 47 -44.44 -17.89 -12.06
CA HIS A 47 -43.15 -17.25 -11.95
C HIS A 47 -43.38 -15.76 -11.75
N GLY A 48 -43.68 -15.34 -10.51
CA GLY A 48 -43.64 -13.95 -10.12
C GLY A 48 -42.25 -13.36 -10.38
N PRO A 49 -42.14 -12.05 -10.66
CA PRO A 49 -40.86 -11.40 -10.91
C PRO A 49 -39.93 -11.68 -9.72
N LYS A 50 -38.75 -12.25 -10.01
CA LYS A 50 -37.67 -12.43 -9.02
C LYS A 50 -37.41 -11.05 -8.43
N LYS A 51 -37.56 -10.87 -7.10
CA LYS A 51 -37.00 -9.73 -6.40
C LYS A 51 -35.56 -9.57 -6.86
N PRO A 52 -35.10 -8.36 -7.24
CA PRO A 52 -33.69 -8.15 -7.53
C PRO A 52 -32.90 -8.68 -6.33
N ARG A 53 -31.87 -9.46 -6.56
CA ARG A 53 -30.84 -9.73 -5.54
C ARG A 53 -30.35 -8.35 -5.12
N PRO A 54 -30.16 -8.09 -3.81
CA PRO A 54 -29.44 -6.89 -3.42
C PRO A 54 -28.11 -6.91 -4.20
N ASP A 55 -27.87 -5.85 -4.96
CA ASP A 55 -26.59 -5.67 -5.63
C ASP A 55 -25.49 -5.80 -4.57
N LYS A 56 -24.40 -6.51 -4.91
CA LYS A 56 -23.22 -6.50 -4.05
C LYS A 56 -22.84 -5.05 -3.79
N PRO A 57 -22.42 -4.68 -2.57
CA PRO A 57 -21.94 -3.34 -2.31
C PRO A 57 -20.90 -2.98 -3.38
N GLN A 58 -21.19 -1.96 -4.14
CA GLN A 58 -20.25 -1.43 -5.13
C GLN A 58 -19.34 -0.49 -4.35
N GLY A 59 -18.03 -0.72 -4.33
CA GLY A 59 -17.09 0.17 -3.65
C GLY A 59 -17.10 1.58 -4.20
N ALA A 60 -16.46 2.50 -3.50
CA ALA A 60 -16.38 3.88 -3.94
C ALA A 60 -15.54 4.01 -5.21
N ARG A 61 -16.07 4.75 -6.18
CA ARG A 61 -15.33 5.10 -7.39
C ARG A 61 -14.26 6.15 -7.09
N ASN A 62 -14.59 7.14 -6.28
CA ASN A 62 -13.73 8.22 -5.87
C ASN A 62 -13.56 8.24 -4.36
N ILE A 63 -12.38 8.63 -3.91
CA ILE A 63 -12.08 8.91 -2.49
C ILE A 63 -11.66 10.36 -2.40
N ILE A 64 -12.26 11.09 -1.46
CA ILE A 64 -11.84 12.44 -1.07
C ILE A 64 -11.58 12.38 0.44
N LEU A 65 -10.34 12.62 0.84
CA LEU A 65 -9.93 12.81 2.22
C LEU A 65 -9.66 14.29 2.43
N MET A 66 -10.35 14.89 3.38
CA MET A 66 -10.16 16.29 3.77
C MET A 66 -9.62 16.33 5.19
N VAL A 67 -8.44 16.91 5.35
CA VAL A 67 -7.73 17.04 6.62
C VAL A 67 -7.72 18.51 7.02
N GLY A 68 -8.31 18.82 8.16
CA GLY A 68 -8.07 20.08 8.84
C GLY A 68 -6.96 19.82 9.85
N ASP A 69 -5.74 20.23 9.52
CA ASP A 69 -4.60 20.02 10.40
C ASP A 69 -4.84 20.69 11.76
N GLY A 70 -4.49 20.04 12.85
CA GLY A 70 -4.72 20.56 14.20
C GLY A 70 -6.19 20.67 14.65
N MET A 71 -7.15 20.23 13.79
CA MET A 71 -8.58 20.45 14.02
C MET A 71 -9.18 19.46 15.02
N GLY A 72 -9.05 19.76 16.30
CA GLY A 72 -9.77 19.06 17.36
C GLY A 72 -11.24 19.49 17.48
N THR A 73 -11.91 18.93 18.47
CA THR A 73 -13.34 19.22 18.75
C THR A 73 -13.57 20.70 19.10
N ALA A 74 -12.62 21.33 19.80
CA ALA A 74 -12.74 22.74 20.21
C ALA A 74 -12.62 23.68 19.00
N GLN A 75 -11.63 23.50 18.15
CA GLN A 75 -11.46 24.26 16.90
C GLN A 75 -12.74 24.14 16.04
N ARG A 76 -13.23 22.93 15.80
CA ARG A 76 -14.45 22.70 15.03
C ARG A 76 -15.67 23.40 15.63
N ASN A 77 -15.79 23.44 16.95
CA ASN A 77 -16.87 24.15 17.62
C ASN A 77 -16.72 25.67 17.59
N ALA A 78 -15.50 26.22 17.68
CA ALA A 78 -15.23 27.63 17.53
C ALA A 78 -15.60 28.12 16.12
N ILE A 79 -15.19 27.35 15.09
CA ILE A 79 -15.59 27.56 13.69
C ILE A 79 -17.13 27.59 13.57
N ARG A 80 -17.82 26.63 14.16
CA ARG A 80 -19.29 26.55 14.13
C ARG A 80 -19.94 27.79 14.78
N LEU A 81 -19.47 28.18 15.95
CA LEU A 81 -20.01 29.34 16.66
C LEU A 81 -19.84 30.62 15.84
N SER A 82 -18.66 30.85 15.28
CA SER A 82 -18.35 32.07 14.52
C SER A 82 -18.95 32.08 13.12
N HIS A 83 -19.15 30.92 12.48
CA HIS A 83 -19.64 30.84 11.09
C HIS A 83 -21.16 30.73 10.99
N VAL A 84 -21.78 29.82 11.76
CA VAL A 84 -23.22 29.51 11.67
C VAL A 84 -24.01 29.75 12.94
N GLY A 85 -23.34 30.04 14.08
CA GLY A 85 -23.92 30.44 15.35
C GLY A 85 -24.43 29.28 16.21
N LEU A 86 -25.21 29.63 17.26
CA LEU A 86 -25.58 28.70 18.32
C LEU A 86 -26.40 27.49 17.83
N THR A 87 -27.24 27.67 16.80
CA THR A 87 -28.15 26.63 16.32
C THR A 87 -27.89 26.21 14.89
N GLY A 88 -26.82 26.77 14.27
CA GLY A 88 -26.39 26.39 12.94
C GLY A 88 -25.57 25.10 12.99
N GLU A 89 -25.53 24.40 11.88
CA GLU A 89 -24.78 23.18 11.66
C GLU A 89 -23.77 23.42 10.53
N LEU A 90 -22.51 23.04 10.73
CA LEU A 90 -21.51 23.07 9.68
C LEU A 90 -21.80 22.00 8.63
N VAL A 91 -21.35 22.20 7.40
CA VAL A 91 -21.46 21.19 6.34
C VAL A 91 -20.72 19.93 6.77
N MET A 92 -19.51 20.07 7.32
CA MET A 92 -18.75 18.94 7.83
C MET A 92 -19.48 18.19 8.97
N ASP A 93 -20.30 18.87 9.79
CA ASP A 93 -21.08 18.25 10.86
C ASP A 93 -22.35 17.55 10.32
N SER A 94 -22.84 17.95 9.14
CA SER A 94 -24.04 17.40 8.51
C SER A 94 -23.82 16.06 7.80
N LEU A 95 -22.58 15.61 7.68
CA LEU A 95 -22.26 14.30 7.09
C LEU A 95 -22.78 13.16 7.98
N PRO A 96 -23.36 12.09 7.39
CA PRO A 96 -24.20 11.14 8.12
C PRO A 96 -23.48 10.25 9.14
N GLU A 97 -22.16 10.03 8.96
CA GLU A 97 -21.38 9.18 9.86
C GLU A 97 -20.46 10.04 10.74
N LEU A 98 -20.41 9.71 12.03
CA LEU A 98 -19.57 10.39 13.02
C LEU A 98 -18.69 9.37 13.76
N GLY A 99 -17.38 9.60 13.76
CA GLY A 99 -16.38 8.88 14.52
C GLY A 99 -15.56 9.81 15.41
N LEU A 100 -14.89 9.19 16.39
CA LEU A 100 -13.81 9.79 17.17
C LEU A 100 -12.58 8.93 17.00
N VAL A 101 -11.48 9.58 16.67
CA VAL A 101 -10.26 8.90 16.19
C VAL A 101 -9.13 9.12 17.20
N HIS A 102 -8.53 8.03 17.64
CA HIS A 102 -7.30 8.03 18.42
C HIS A 102 -6.10 8.28 17.51
N THR A 103 -5.31 9.32 17.80
CA THR A 103 -4.24 9.80 16.91
C THR A 103 -2.82 9.54 17.44
N ASN A 104 -2.67 8.80 18.54
CA ASN A 104 -1.36 8.55 19.14
C ASN A 104 -0.35 7.96 18.15
N SER A 105 0.88 8.49 18.16
CA SER A 105 1.99 7.93 17.41
C SER A 105 2.61 6.69 18.06
N ALA A 106 3.49 6.00 17.34
CA ALA A 106 4.33 4.93 17.89
C ALA A 106 5.74 5.43 18.26
N ASP A 107 5.90 6.72 18.45
CA ASP A 107 7.15 7.32 18.87
C ASP A 107 7.58 6.81 20.25
N PRO A 108 8.86 6.41 20.45
CA PRO A 108 9.32 5.86 21.71
C PRO A 108 9.46 6.90 22.85
N GLU A 109 9.46 8.19 22.53
CA GLU A 109 9.66 9.29 23.50
C GLU A 109 8.35 9.98 23.86
N THR A 110 7.38 10.05 22.95
CA THR A 110 6.08 10.68 23.16
C THR A 110 4.97 9.98 22.40
N PHE A 111 3.81 9.84 23.02
CA PHE A 111 2.60 9.33 22.35
C PHE A 111 1.78 10.44 21.66
N VAL A 112 2.11 11.70 21.90
CA VAL A 112 1.50 12.83 21.20
C VAL A 112 2.07 12.85 19.78
N THR A 113 1.19 12.74 18.79
CA THR A 113 1.60 12.69 17.40
C THR A 113 1.97 14.07 16.86
N ASP A 114 2.85 14.09 15.87
CA ASP A 114 2.94 15.21 14.92
C ASP A 114 2.17 14.90 13.64
N SER A 115 2.04 15.87 12.74
CA SER A 115 1.33 15.72 11.46
C SER A 115 1.95 14.63 10.59
N ALA A 116 3.28 14.46 10.62
CA ALA A 116 3.98 13.45 9.83
C ALA A 116 3.59 12.01 10.21
N ALA A 117 3.61 11.69 11.51
CA ALA A 117 3.22 10.37 12.01
C ALA A 117 1.71 10.12 11.84
N ALA A 118 0.87 11.14 12.07
CA ALA A 118 -0.58 11.04 11.90
C ALA A 118 -0.94 10.83 10.43
N ALA A 119 -0.43 11.66 9.51
CA ALA A 119 -0.67 11.52 8.08
C ALA A 119 -0.09 10.21 7.52
N THR A 120 1.10 9.77 7.98
CA THR A 120 1.66 8.46 7.63
C THR A 120 0.72 7.34 8.08
N THR A 121 0.15 7.43 9.28
CA THR A 121 -0.82 6.43 9.74
C THR A 121 -2.08 6.41 8.89
N MET A 122 -2.64 7.58 8.58
CA MET A 122 -3.83 7.69 7.71
C MET A 122 -3.56 7.25 6.27
N SER A 123 -2.33 7.45 5.77
CA SER A 123 -1.96 7.09 4.40
C SER A 123 -1.55 5.63 4.23
N THR A 124 -1.01 4.97 5.27
CA THR A 124 -0.43 3.62 5.18
C THR A 124 -1.14 2.57 6.03
N GLY A 125 -1.91 2.97 7.05
CA GLY A 125 -2.48 2.08 8.06
C GLY A 125 -1.46 1.56 9.08
N VAL A 126 -0.27 2.15 9.14
CA VAL A 126 0.82 1.73 10.02
C VAL A 126 1.25 2.90 10.90
N LYS A 127 1.21 2.70 12.23
CA LYS A 127 1.72 3.67 13.20
C LYS A 127 3.25 3.79 13.08
N THR A 128 3.74 5.02 13.19
CA THR A 128 5.17 5.34 13.08
C THR A 128 5.61 6.35 14.14
N TYR A 129 6.88 6.76 14.12
CA TYR A 129 7.43 7.79 15.01
C TYR A 129 7.23 9.19 14.43
N ASN A 130 7.26 10.20 15.28
CA ASN A 130 7.10 11.60 14.87
C ASN A 130 8.21 12.03 13.88
N GLY A 131 7.84 12.80 12.87
CA GLY A 131 8.72 13.18 11.76
C GLY A 131 8.81 12.18 10.61
N ALA A 132 8.32 10.95 10.76
CA ALA A 132 8.41 9.91 9.74
C ALA A 132 7.35 10.06 8.63
N ILE A 133 7.78 10.00 7.39
CA ILE A 133 6.94 10.15 6.19
C ILE A 133 6.90 8.81 5.44
N GLY A 134 5.72 8.17 5.35
CA GLY A 134 5.49 6.97 4.56
C GLY A 134 6.34 5.75 4.92
N VAL A 135 6.93 5.71 6.12
CA VAL A 135 7.78 4.61 6.60
C VAL A 135 7.27 4.06 7.94
N ASP A 136 7.59 2.81 8.24
CA ASP A 136 7.30 2.18 9.52
C ASP A 136 8.30 2.60 10.62
N VAL A 137 8.11 2.09 11.85
CA VAL A 137 9.01 2.36 13.01
C VAL A 137 10.47 1.94 12.80
N ASN A 138 10.78 1.20 11.76
CA ASN A 138 12.14 0.78 11.39
C ASN A 138 12.68 1.58 10.19
N GLY A 139 11.96 2.57 9.70
CA GLY A 139 12.31 3.36 8.52
C GLY A 139 12.09 2.61 7.20
N VAL A 140 11.27 1.57 7.18
CA VAL A 140 10.97 0.81 5.97
C VAL A 140 9.75 1.43 5.26
N PRO A 141 9.86 1.77 3.96
CA PRO A 141 8.74 2.29 3.17
C PRO A 141 7.50 1.40 3.22
N VAL A 142 6.33 2.01 3.42
CA VAL A 142 5.02 1.35 3.46
C VAL A 142 4.11 1.97 2.40
N PRO A 143 3.41 1.18 1.56
CA PRO A 143 2.56 1.72 0.51
C PRO A 143 1.49 2.65 1.04
N THR A 144 1.33 3.78 0.37
CA THR A 144 0.33 4.76 0.70
C THR A 144 -1.00 4.53 -0.02
N ALA A 145 -2.09 5.09 0.49
CA ALA A 145 -3.40 5.04 -0.15
C ALA A 145 -3.38 5.68 -1.56
N LEU A 146 -2.58 6.74 -1.76
CA LEU A 146 -2.39 7.38 -3.06
C LEU A 146 -1.69 6.44 -4.06
N GLU A 147 -0.62 5.78 -3.64
CA GLU A 147 0.09 4.80 -4.47
C GLU A 147 -0.80 3.60 -4.83
N ILE A 148 -1.58 3.11 -3.87
CA ILE A 148 -2.56 2.05 -4.11
C ILE A 148 -3.64 2.53 -5.09
N ALA A 149 -4.12 3.76 -4.97
CA ALA A 149 -5.08 4.35 -5.92
C ALA A 149 -4.50 4.40 -7.34
N ALA A 150 -3.26 4.90 -7.50
CA ALA A 150 -2.54 4.92 -8.78
C ALA A 150 -2.36 3.51 -9.34
N ALA A 151 -1.97 2.53 -8.51
CA ALA A 151 -1.85 1.12 -8.89
C ALA A 151 -3.17 0.50 -9.36
N LEU A 152 -4.30 0.95 -8.82
CA LEU A 152 -5.65 0.56 -9.25
C LEU A 152 -6.13 1.31 -10.50
N GLY A 153 -5.30 2.20 -11.07
CA GLY A 153 -5.63 2.97 -12.27
C GLY A 153 -6.58 4.13 -11.99
N LYS A 154 -6.51 4.73 -10.81
CA LYS A 154 -7.22 5.95 -10.45
C LYS A 154 -6.31 7.16 -10.67
N SER A 155 -6.90 8.30 -11.02
CA SER A 155 -6.16 9.57 -10.97
C SER A 155 -5.91 9.97 -9.52
N THR A 156 -4.84 10.71 -9.26
CA THR A 156 -4.43 11.08 -7.90
C THR A 156 -4.13 12.57 -7.77
N GLY A 157 -4.49 13.16 -6.63
CA GLY A 157 -4.28 14.58 -6.38
C GLY A 157 -3.96 14.89 -4.94
N LEU A 158 -3.09 15.88 -4.75
CA LEU A 158 -2.71 16.48 -3.47
C LEU A 158 -2.99 17.98 -3.54
N VAL A 159 -3.70 18.51 -2.56
CA VAL A 159 -4.07 19.93 -2.44
C VAL A 159 -3.85 20.35 -0.99
N THR A 160 -3.11 21.43 -0.77
CA THR A 160 -2.84 21.95 0.58
C THR A 160 -2.73 23.48 0.57
N THR A 161 -2.92 24.10 1.72
CA THR A 161 -2.56 25.51 1.97
C THR A 161 -1.12 25.68 2.47
N ALA A 162 -0.49 24.56 2.89
CA ALA A 162 0.93 24.49 3.25
C ALA A 162 1.84 24.38 2.03
N GLN A 163 3.12 24.08 2.28
CA GLN A 163 4.04 23.57 1.26
C GLN A 163 3.55 22.21 0.77
N VAL A 164 3.61 21.96 -0.54
CA VAL A 164 3.20 20.64 -1.09
C VAL A 164 4.09 19.48 -0.62
N THR A 165 5.26 19.81 -0.08
CA THR A 165 6.24 18.86 0.48
C THR A 165 6.16 18.74 2.00
N ASP A 166 5.25 19.47 2.64
CA ASP A 166 5.04 19.32 4.08
C ASP A 166 4.36 17.98 4.44
N ALA A 167 4.30 17.71 5.73
CA ALA A 167 4.02 16.41 6.33
C ALA A 167 2.82 15.66 5.75
N THR A 168 1.65 16.29 5.67
CA THR A 168 0.43 15.59 5.26
C THR A 168 0.45 15.21 3.77
N PRO A 169 0.68 16.11 2.80
CA PRO A 169 0.78 15.69 1.41
C PRO A 169 1.99 14.77 1.17
N ALA A 170 3.13 15.01 1.85
CA ALA A 170 4.31 14.16 1.76
C ALA A 170 4.03 12.71 2.14
N ALA A 171 3.31 12.48 3.25
CA ALA A 171 2.98 11.16 3.76
C ALA A 171 2.09 10.33 2.81
N PHE A 172 1.40 10.96 1.87
CA PHE A 172 0.64 10.26 0.84
C PHE A 172 1.46 9.98 -0.42
N GLY A 173 2.53 10.73 -0.69
CA GLY A 173 3.25 10.63 -1.95
C GLY A 173 4.74 10.32 -1.87
N SER A 174 5.33 10.16 -0.68
CA SER A 174 6.78 9.94 -0.51
C SER A 174 7.12 9.04 0.68
N HIS A 175 8.41 8.70 0.79
CA HIS A 175 8.94 7.82 1.85
C HIS A 175 10.31 8.35 2.27
N VAL A 176 10.37 9.09 3.37
CA VAL A 176 11.60 9.59 3.99
C VAL A 176 11.57 9.38 5.50
N ALA A 177 12.74 9.31 6.11
CA ALA A 177 12.85 9.09 7.55
C ALA A 177 12.55 10.35 8.37
N ASP A 178 12.63 11.53 7.75
CA ASP A 178 12.48 12.84 8.39
C ASP A 178 11.72 13.79 7.45
N ARG A 179 10.64 14.41 7.95
CA ARG A 179 9.81 15.38 7.20
C ARG A 179 10.59 16.57 6.67
N GLY A 180 11.72 16.91 7.30
CA GLY A 180 12.62 17.97 6.85
C GLY A 180 13.36 17.67 5.54
N GLU A 181 13.28 16.45 5.00
CA GLU A 181 13.88 16.10 3.71
C GLU A 181 13.04 16.58 2.51
N GLN A 182 12.54 17.82 2.55
CA GLN A 182 11.52 18.33 1.62
C GLN A 182 11.96 18.32 0.15
N SER A 183 13.23 18.64 -0.16
CA SER A 183 13.76 18.53 -1.54
C SER A 183 13.75 17.09 -2.06
N GLU A 184 13.96 16.09 -1.19
CA GLU A 184 13.87 14.68 -1.53
C GLU A 184 12.40 14.26 -1.72
N ILE A 185 11.48 14.78 -0.90
CA ILE A 185 10.02 14.59 -1.05
C ILE A 185 9.56 15.11 -2.41
N ALA A 186 9.94 16.34 -2.79
CA ALA A 186 9.63 16.91 -4.11
C ALA A 186 10.14 16.03 -5.26
N ARG A 187 11.37 15.50 -5.13
CA ARG A 187 11.95 14.58 -6.10
C ARG A 187 11.14 13.28 -6.22
N GLN A 188 10.72 12.70 -5.07
CA GLN A 188 9.92 11.46 -5.05
C GLN A 188 8.54 11.66 -5.65
N PHE A 189 7.92 12.83 -5.51
CA PHE A 189 6.67 13.15 -6.20
C PHE A 189 6.78 13.04 -7.72
N LEU A 190 7.90 13.40 -8.31
CA LEU A 190 8.09 13.29 -9.76
C LEU A 190 8.59 11.90 -10.21
N GLU A 191 9.47 11.29 -9.42
CA GLU A 191 10.15 10.07 -9.85
C GLU A 191 9.44 8.79 -9.40
N SER A 192 8.71 8.84 -8.28
CA SER A 192 8.11 7.66 -7.64
C SER A 192 6.58 7.64 -7.72
N SER A 193 5.87 8.41 -6.91
CA SER A 193 4.41 8.36 -6.77
C SER A 193 3.66 9.02 -7.94
N ARG A 194 4.20 10.09 -8.52
CA ARG A 194 3.71 10.79 -9.71
C ARG A 194 2.23 11.22 -9.62
N PRO A 195 1.79 11.95 -8.59
CA PRO A 195 0.42 12.42 -8.53
C PRO A 195 0.05 13.19 -9.80
N ASP A 196 -1.18 13.03 -10.30
CA ASP A 196 -1.62 13.78 -11.49
C ASP A 196 -1.81 15.27 -11.18
N LEU A 197 -2.12 15.59 -9.92
CA LEU A 197 -2.34 16.96 -9.46
C LEU A 197 -1.60 17.21 -8.15
N ILE A 198 -0.82 18.30 -8.11
CA ILE A 198 -0.09 18.79 -6.93
C ILE A 198 -0.34 20.29 -6.85
N LEU A 199 -1.04 20.77 -5.80
CA LEU A 199 -1.39 22.18 -5.64
C LEU A 199 -1.10 22.63 -4.20
N GLY A 200 -0.36 23.70 -4.02
CA GLY A 200 -0.05 24.33 -2.72
C GLY A 200 1.07 25.34 -2.80
N GLY A 201 1.73 25.59 -1.67
CA GLY A 201 2.96 26.37 -1.55
C GLY A 201 4.24 25.55 -1.73
N GLY A 202 5.36 26.05 -1.25
CA GLY A 202 6.63 25.34 -1.17
C GLY A 202 7.40 25.29 -2.49
N GLU A 203 7.38 26.39 -3.26
CA GLU A 203 8.09 26.47 -4.55
C GLU A 203 9.60 26.23 -4.39
N ASP A 204 10.18 26.64 -3.27
CA ASP A 204 11.62 26.64 -3.07
C ASP A 204 12.21 25.23 -3.26
N HIS A 205 11.64 24.22 -2.67
CA HIS A 205 12.13 22.84 -2.75
C HIS A 205 12.08 22.22 -4.17
N TRP A 206 11.47 22.92 -5.15
CA TRP A 206 11.38 22.50 -6.55
C TRP A 206 12.46 23.14 -7.44
N TYR A 207 13.21 24.11 -6.90
CA TYR A 207 14.31 24.77 -7.60
C TYR A 207 15.66 24.39 -6.99
N PRO A 208 16.76 24.51 -7.75
CA PRO A 208 18.10 24.33 -7.18
C PRO A 208 18.40 25.40 -6.15
N ALA A 209 19.14 25.05 -5.10
CA ALA A 209 19.58 25.97 -4.06
C ALA A 209 20.06 27.32 -4.60
N GLY A 210 19.51 28.42 -4.06
CA GLY A 210 19.78 29.80 -4.47
C GLY A 210 19.12 30.23 -5.78
N ASN A 211 18.13 29.49 -6.27
CA ASN A 211 17.25 29.93 -7.35
C ASN A 211 15.87 30.32 -6.78
N PRO A 212 15.51 31.60 -6.72
CA PRO A 212 14.30 32.06 -6.01
C PRO A 212 12.98 31.69 -6.71
N GLY A 213 13.00 30.90 -7.78
CA GLY A 213 11.76 30.51 -8.47
C GLY A 213 10.95 31.68 -9.05
N MET A 214 9.63 31.61 -8.94
CA MET A 214 8.67 32.63 -9.37
C MET A 214 8.19 33.48 -8.20
N HIS A 215 8.23 32.96 -6.97
CA HIS A 215 7.82 33.65 -5.75
C HIS A 215 9.07 34.07 -4.98
N PRO A 216 9.21 35.39 -4.64
CA PRO A 216 10.33 35.85 -3.86
C PRO A 216 10.19 35.47 -2.38
N ASP A 217 11.32 35.18 -1.74
CA ASP A 217 11.40 34.99 -0.30
C ASP A 217 11.01 36.29 0.42
N ASN A 218 9.85 36.31 1.03
CA ASN A 218 9.36 37.47 1.76
C ASN A 218 8.37 37.03 2.86
N PRO A 219 8.76 37.01 4.13
CA PRO A 219 10.08 37.48 4.64
C PRO A 219 11.28 36.69 4.13
N PRO A 220 12.53 37.23 4.27
CA PRO A 220 13.70 36.43 3.93
C PRO A 220 13.78 35.18 4.78
N GLU A 221 13.89 34.08 4.11
CA GLU A 221 13.91 32.73 4.63
C GLU A 221 15.13 32.46 5.55
N ASP A 222 14.97 31.55 6.51
CA ASP A 222 16.11 30.96 7.22
C ASP A 222 16.92 30.10 6.23
N PRO A 223 18.24 30.29 6.12
CA PRO A 223 19.07 29.47 5.23
C PRO A 223 19.03 27.96 5.47
N SER A 224 18.44 27.51 6.58
CA SER A 224 18.22 26.07 6.85
C SER A 224 16.98 25.50 6.15
N GLU A 225 16.09 26.36 5.71
CA GLU A 225 14.84 25.99 5.00
C GLU A 225 14.98 26.01 3.48
N GLU A 226 16.08 26.61 2.97
CA GLU A 226 16.35 26.61 1.53
C GLU A 226 16.51 25.20 0.94
N SER A 227 16.15 25.11 -0.32
CA SER A 227 16.32 23.90 -1.13
C SER A 227 17.74 23.33 -1.05
N THR A 228 17.84 22.05 -0.77
CA THR A 228 19.10 21.27 -0.84
C THR A 228 19.28 20.56 -2.19
N GLY A 229 18.29 20.64 -3.07
CA GLY A 229 18.26 19.94 -4.35
C GLY A 229 19.23 20.53 -5.39
N PRO A 230 19.91 19.72 -6.20
CA PRO A 230 20.77 20.19 -7.28
C PRO A 230 20.03 20.38 -8.62
N VAL A 231 18.77 20.00 -8.71
CA VAL A 231 18.02 19.87 -9.98
C VAL A 231 16.81 20.80 -9.97
N ASN A 232 16.51 21.41 -11.13
CA ASN A 232 15.27 22.14 -11.32
C ASN A 232 14.12 21.13 -11.59
N LEU A 233 13.36 20.79 -10.55
CA LEU A 233 12.26 19.85 -10.61
C LEU A 233 11.05 20.41 -11.37
N VAL A 234 10.87 21.73 -11.43
CA VAL A 234 9.82 22.37 -12.25
C VAL A 234 10.06 22.11 -13.74
N GLU A 235 11.31 22.24 -14.20
CA GLU A 235 11.64 21.88 -15.60
C GLU A 235 11.46 20.40 -15.88
N GLN A 236 11.83 19.55 -14.94
CA GLN A 236 11.59 18.10 -15.04
C GLN A 236 10.10 17.80 -15.10
N ALA A 237 9.29 18.39 -14.23
CA ALA A 237 7.83 18.23 -14.24
C ALA A 237 7.23 18.60 -15.60
N ARG A 238 7.67 19.74 -16.18
CA ARG A 238 7.24 20.14 -17.54
C ARG A 238 7.64 19.12 -18.60
N ALA A 239 8.84 18.57 -18.50
CA ALA A 239 9.31 17.52 -19.41
C ALA A 239 8.50 16.22 -19.26
N ASP A 240 8.02 15.90 -18.03
CA ASP A 240 7.18 14.77 -17.71
C ASP A 240 5.68 15.01 -18.01
N GLY A 241 5.37 16.19 -18.59
CA GLY A 241 4.04 16.52 -19.10
C GLY A 241 3.11 17.19 -18.10
N TYR A 242 3.65 17.72 -17.00
CA TYR A 242 2.88 18.60 -16.12
C TYR A 242 2.71 20.00 -16.72
N GLU A 243 1.50 20.55 -16.61
CA GLU A 243 1.22 21.97 -16.78
C GLU A 243 1.60 22.68 -15.49
N TYR A 244 2.66 23.50 -15.51
CA TYR A 244 3.09 24.25 -14.33
C TYR A 244 2.37 25.58 -14.28
N VAL A 245 1.76 25.88 -13.14
CA VAL A 245 1.03 27.12 -12.84
C VAL A 245 1.49 27.69 -11.51
N TRP A 246 1.53 29.03 -11.39
CA TRP A 246 2.07 29.74 -10.22
C TRP A 246 1.12 30.81 -9.67
N ASP A 247 -0.09 30.95 -10.23
CA ASP A 247 -1.11 31.86 -9.76
C ASP A 247 -2.52 31.31 -10.01
N GLU A 248 -3.53 31.93 -9.40
CA GLU A 248 -4.92 31.54 -9.54
C GLU A 248 -5.39 31.60 -10.99
N ALA A 249 -4.95 32.62 -11.76
CA ALA A 249 -5.36 32.77 -13.15
C ALA A 249 -4.83 31.62 -14.02
N GLY A 250 -3.61 31.17 -13.80
CA GLY A 250 -3.02 30.00 -14.42
C GLY A 250 -3.77 28.74 -14.04
N LEU A 251 -4.05 28.53 -12.75
CA LEU A 251 -4.80 27.38 -12.27
C LEU A 251 -6.18 27.29 -12.89
N LEU A 252 -6.92 28.36 -12.95
CA LEU A 252 -8.26 28.38 -13.55
C LEU A 252 -8.27 28.07 -15.04
N GLN A 253 -7.17 28.34 -15.75
CA GLN A 253 -7.02 28.05 -17.18
C GLN A 253 -6.44 26.64 -17.44
N ALA A 254 -5.86 25.98 -16.45
CA ALA A 254 -5.26 24.67 -16.60
C ALA A 254 -6.30 23.65 -17.11
N GLN A 255 -5.90 22.85 -18.09
CA GLN A 255 -6.73 21.82 -18.73
C GLN A 255 -5.97 20.48 -18.88
N GLY A 256 -4.70 20.47 -18.52
CA GLY A 256 -3.85 19.29 -18.62
C GLY A 256 -4.32 18.20 -17.67
N PRO A 257 -4.09 16.95 -18.01
CA PRO A 257 -4.38 15.83 -17.10
C PRO A 257 -3.37 15.72 -15.96
N LYS A 258 -2.29 16.51 -16.00
CA LYS A 258 -1.29 16.66 -14.94
C LYS A 258 -1.02 18.14 -14.72
N VAL A 259 -1.13 18.59 -13.49
CA VAL A 259 -0.89 19.98 -13.10
C VAL A 259 0.01 20.04 -11.87
N LEU A 260 1.05 20.85 -11.93
CA LEU A 260 1.85 21.27 -10.80
C LEU A 260 1.58 22.76 -10.56
N GLY A 261 0.93 23.09 -9.44
CA GLY A 261 0.64 24.45 -9.01
C GLY A 261 1.39 24.78 -7.73
N LEU A 262 2.34 25.70 -7.80
CA LEU A 262 3.09 26.20 -6.67
C LEU A 262 2.81 27.71 -6.55
N PHE A 263 2.16 28.12 -5.45
CA PHE A 263 1.53 29.43 -5.34
C PHE A 263 2.18 30.35 -4.31
N ALA A 264 3.17 29.87 -3.60
CA ALA A 264 3.99 30.60 -2.64
C ALA A 264 5.39 29.98 -2.59
N ASN A 265 6.36 30.72 -2.05
CA ASN A 265 7.70 30.20 -1.81
C ASN A 265 7.64 29.07 -0.78
N GLU A 266 7.05 29.38 0.37
CA GLU A 266 6.77 28.49 1.51
C GLU A 266 5.26 28.22 1.63
N GLU A 267 4.67 28.37 2.83
CA GLU A 267 3.23 28.29 3.06
C GLU A 267 2.50 29.43 2.36
N MET A 268 1.22 29.19 2.08
CA MET A 268 0.36 30.20 1.43
C MET A 268 -0.20 31.23 2.43
N PHE A 269 0.32 31.28 3.66
CA PHE A 269 -0.06 32.19 4.73
C PHE A 269 1.18 32.52 5.57
N GLN A 270 1.09 33.41 6.55
CA GLN A 270 2.21 33.81 7.38
C GLN A 270 1.89 33.61 8.85
N TYR A 271 2.82 33.02 9.60
CA TYR A 271 2.73 32.82 11.06
C TYR A 271 4.14 32.79 11.69
N GLY A 272 4.20 32.96 13.00
CA GLY A 272 5.44 32.85 13.78
C GLY A 272 5.93 34.18 14.40
N ASP A 273 6.95 34.11 15.24
CA ASP A 273 7.39 35.18 16.15
C ASP A 273 7.87 36.48 15.48
N ASP A 274 8.37 36.44 14.25
CA ASP A 274 9.04 37.54 13.56
C ASP A 274 8.20 38.18 12.44
N VAL A 275 6.97 37.74 12.22
CA VAL A 275 6.06 38.19 11.16
C VAL A 275 4.69 38.57 11.72
N GLU A 276 3.91 39.38 11.00
CA GLU A 276 2.49 39.59 11.28
C GLU A 276 1.73 38.35 10.80
N GLU A 277 1.03 37.67 11.69
CA GLU A 277 0.25 36.49 11.35
C GLU A 277 -0.87 36.87 10.38
N ILE A 278 -0.96 36.19 9.25
CA ILE A 278 -1.93 36.46 8.20
C ILE A 278 -2.38 35.16 7.55
N TYR A 279 -3.67 34.88 7.57
CA TYR A 279 -4.27 33.81 6.78
C TYR A 279 -4.98 34.38 5.56
N GLU A 280 -4.26 34.53 4.45
CA GLU A 280 -4.79 35.01 3.14
C GLU A 280 -4.10 34.22 2.01
N PRO A 281 -4.42 32.92 1.82
CA PRO A 281 -3.82 32.08 0.78
C PRO A 281 -3.93 32.73 -0.60
N ALA A 282 -2.81 32.78 -1.34
CA ALA A 282 -2.72 33.39 -2.66
C ALA A 282 -3.71 32.77 -3.66
N VAL A 283 -4.04 31.49 -3.50
CA VAL A 283 -5.12 30.79 -4.17
C VAL A 283 -6.02 30.17 -3.12
N PRO A 284 -7.30 30.58 -3.01
CA PRO A 284 -8.20 30.02 -2.01
C PRO A 284 -8.33 28.50 -2.09
N LEU A 285 -8.36 27.83 -0.93
CA LEU A 285 -8.50 26.37 -0.86
C LEU A 285 -9.74 25.87 -1.61
N THR A 286 -10.86 26.63 -1.57
CA THR A 286 -12.07 26.33 -2.32
C THR A 286 -11.85 26.34 -3.84
N THR A 287 -11.03 27.28 -4.35
CA THR A 287 -10.66 27.36 -5.78
C THR A 287 -9.81 26.15 -6.18
N MET A 288 -8.82 25.80 -5.36
CA MET A 288 -7.97 24.61 -5.59
C MET A 288 -8.80 23.33 -5.55
N THR A 289 -9.64 23.16 -4.53
CA THR A 289 -10.51 21.97 -4.37
C THR A 289 -11.45 21.82 -5.58
N GLN A 290 -12.11 22.90 -5.98
CA GLN A 290 -13.04 22.87 -7.12
C GLN A 290 -12.30 22.49 -8.42
N LYS A 291 -11.12 23.08 -8.65
CA LYS A 291 -10.33 22.80 -9.85
C LYS A 291 -9.74 21.39 -9.84
N ALA A 292 -9.34 20.89 -8.68
CA ALA A 292 -8.90 19.50 -8.52
C ALA A 292 -10.00 18.49 -8.89
N LEU A 293 -11.21 18.70 -8.39
CA LEU A 293 -12.37 17.87 -8.73
C LEU A 293 -12.71 17.93 -10.22
N GLU A 294 -12.64 19.11 -10.84
CA GLU A 294 -12.84 19.28 -12.30
C GLU A 294 -11.82 18.46 -13.08
N LEU A 295 -10.54 18.63 -12.79
CA LEU A 295 -9.44 18.00 -13.54
C LEU A 295 -9.41 16.48 -13.35
N LEU A 296 -9.52 15.98 -12.11
CA LEU A 296 -9.45 14.55 -11.80
C LEU A 296 -10.67 13.77 -12.30
N SER A 297 -11.85 14.42 -12.37
CA SER A 297 -13.06 13.80 -12.91
C SER A 297 -13.17 13.88 -14.43
N ALA A 298 -12.30 14.65 -15.10
CA ALA A 298 -12.34 14.81 -16.55
C ALA A 298 -12.10 13.49 -17.31
N PRO A 299 -12.80 13.24 -18.43
CA PRO A 299 -12.61 12.00 -19.21
C PRO A 299 -11.18 11.75 -19.66
N ALA A 300 -10.39 12.80 -19.90
CA ALA A 300 -8.99 12.71 -20.30
C ALA A 300 -8.09 12.17 -19.19
N ALA A 301 -8.30 12.55 -17.93
CA ALA A 301 -7.57 12.02 -16.79
C ALA A 301 -7.91 10.54 -16.57
N GLN A 302 -9.19 10.18 -16.66
CA GLN A 302 -9.66 8.82 -16.48
C GLN A 302 -9.27 7.86 -17.63
N ALA A 303 -9.07 8.37 -18.85
CA ALA A 303 -8.67 7.55 -20.00
C ALA A 303 -7.19 7.13 -19.98
N ARG A 304 -6.32 7.82 -19.24
CA ARG A 304 -4.89 7.49 -19.12
C ARG A 304 -4.65 6.20 -18.32
N HIS A 305 -5.49 5.97 -17.33
CA HIS A 305 -5.40 4.83 -16.42
C HIS A 305 -6.31 3.66 -16.82
N GLY A 306 -7.22 3.87 -17.79
CA GLY A 306 -8.08 2.82 -18.36
C GLY A 306 -7.63 2.44 -19.77
N GLY A 307 -7.22 1.20 -19.98
CA GLY A 307 -6.63 0.59 -21.16
C GLY A 307 -6.98 1.20 -22.52
N GLY A 308 -5.95 1.35 -23.38
CA GLY A 308 -5.98 2.00 -24.67
C GLY A 308 -7.10 1.56 -25.63
N PRO A 309 -7.40 2.35 -26.67
CA PRO A 309 -8.45 2.07 -27.63
C PRO A 309 -8.05 0.90 -28.55
N GLY A 310 -8.43 -0.33 -28.16
CA GLY A 310 -8.12 -1.52 -28.96
C GLY A 310 -8.58 -2.87 -28.45
N GLN A 311 -9.13 -2.97 -27.24
CA GLN A 311 -9.69 -4.24 -26.75
C GLN A 311 -11.20 -4.12 -26.55
N GLY A 312 -11.94 -4.47 -27.58
CA GLY A 312 -13.39 -4.64 -27.52
C GLY A 312 -13.73 -5.83 -26.62
N GLY A 313 -14.56 -5.56 -25.59
CA GLY A 313 -15.30 -6.62 -24.89
C GLY A 313 -14.95 -6.85 -23.41
N GLY A 314 -14.44 -5.87 -22.68
CA GLY A 314 -14.37 -5.91 -21.20
C GLY A 314 -15.39 -4.95 -20.59
N ASN A 315 -16.10 -5.37 -19.55
CA ASN A 315 -17.09 -4.58 -18.83
C ASN A 315 -16.60 -3.16 -18.58
N ALA A 316 -17.30 -2.16 -19.13
CA ALA A 316 -17.19 -0.77 -18.75
C ALA A 316 -17.72 -0.66 -17.30
N GLY A 317 -16.85 -0.76 -16.30
CA GLY A 317 -17.29 -0.74 -14.91
C GLY A 317 -16.25 -0.78 -13.80
N THR A 318 -14.95 -0.93 -14.05
CA THR A 318 -13.99 -1.18 -12.97
C THR A 318 -12.67 -0.41 -13.02
N GLY A 319 -12.41 0.43 -14.02
CA GLY A 319 -11.25 1.31 -14.06
C GLY A 319 -11.70 2.76 -14.18
N GLY A 320 -11.19 3.64 -13.37
CA GLY A 320 -11.49 5.07 -13.36
C GLY A 320 -11.91 5.56 -11.98
N GLY A 321 -12.05 6.87 -11.85
CA GLY A 321 -12.20 7.56 -10.58
C GLY A 321 -10.88 8.11 -10.10
N PHE A 322 -10.87 8.67 -8.89
CA PHE A 322 -9.70 9.34 -8.34
C PHE A 322 -9.55 9.14 -6.83
N PHE A 323 -8.37 9.43 -6.33
CA PHE A 323 -8.05 9.71 -4.95
C PHE A 323 -7.61 11.18 -4.85
N LEU A 324 -8.19 11.93 -3.93
CA LEU A 324 -7.88 13.34 -3.68
C LEU A 324 -7.69 13.58 -2.19
N LEU A 325 -6.52 14.09 -1.80
CA LEU A 325 -6.27 14.70 -0.51
C LEU A 325 -6.47 16.20 -0.64
N VAL A 326 -7.18 16.79 0.33
CA VAL A 326 -7.32 18.25 0.50
C VAL A 326 -7.04 18.58 1.95
N GLU A 327 -6.11 19.49 2.18
CA GLU A 327 -5.69 19.91 3.50
C GLU A 327 -5.80 21.42 3.69
N ASP A 328 -6.20 21.83 4.89
CA ASP A 328 -6.00 23.17 5.40
C ASP A 328 -5.06 23.09 6.62
N GLU A 329 -3.84 23.55 6.45
CA GLU A 329 -2.79 23.59 7.45
C GLU A 329 -2.97 24.79 8.41
N GLY A 330 -3.58 25.88 7.94
CA GLY A 330 -3.66 27.11 8.72
C GLY A 330 -4.43 27.00 10.04
N ILE A 331 -5.26 25.94 10.22
CA ILE A 331 -5.92 25.70 11.50
C ILE A 331 -4.88 25.32 12.56
N ASP A 332 -3.90 24.50 12.19
CA ASP A 332 -2.80 24.07 13.06
C ASP A 332 -1.83 25.23 13.35
N SER A 333 -1.28 25.79 12.29
CA SER A 333 -0.26 26.87 12.41
C SER A 333 -0.75 28.06 13.22
N MET A 334 -2.00 28.49 13.05
CA MET A 334 -2.58 29.57 13.84
C MET A 334 -2.93 29.14 15.27
N SER A 335 -3.19 27.86 15.52
CA SER A 335 -3.32 27.33 16.88
C SER A 335 -1.96 27.20 17.60
N HIS A 336 -0.86 27.02 16.88
CA HIS A 336 0.49 27.04 17.44
C HIS A 336 0.90 28.44 17.97
N VAL A 337 0.46 29.50 17.31
CA VAL A 337 0.65 30.87 17.79
C VAL A 337 -0.49 31.37 18.68
N ASN A 338 -1.43 30.49 19.04
CA ASN A 338 -2.58 30.75 19.91
C ASN A 338 -3.45 31.94 19.42
N ASP A 339 -3.65 32.05 18.09
CA ASP A 339 -4.54 33.07 17.49
C ASP A 339 -5.90 32.41 17.09
N ALA A 340 -6.90 32.62 17.93
CA ALA A 340 -8.22 32.05 17.71
C ALA A 340 -8.97 32.69 16.53
N GLU A 341 -8.73 33.95 16.20
CA GLU A 341 -9.40 34.62 15.08
C GLU A 341 -8.92 34.05 13.75
N LEU A 342 -7.59 33.86 13.60
CA LEU A 342 -7.00 33.30 12.39
C LEU A 342 -7.25 31.78 12.28
N THR A 343 -7.18 31.03 13.39
CA THR A 343 -7.60 29.61 13.44
C THR A 343 -9.05 29.43 12.93
N ILE A 344 -9.95 30.29 13.39
CA ILE A 344 -11.37 30.27 12.94
C ILE A 344 -11.49 30.67 11.47
N LYS A 345 -10.72 31.67 11.02
CA LYS A 345 -10.71 32.15 9.62
C LYS A 345 -10.28 31.02 8.67
N SER A 346 -9.21 30.31 9.01
CA SER A 346 -8.72 29.14 8.29
C SER A 346 -9.77 28.04 8.28
N GLY A 347 -10.30 27.67 9.45
CA GLY A 347 -11.34 26.66 9.56
C GLY A 347 -12.63 26.98 8.78
N ILE A 348 -13.00 28.25 8.61
CA ILE A 348 -14.12 28.65 7.74
C ILE A 348 -13.78 28.42 6.26
N ALA A 349 -12.54 28.67 5.83
CA ALA A 349 -12.12 28.38 4.46
C ALA A 349 -12.11 26.85 4.18
N PHE A 350 -11.67 26.07 5.17
CA PHE A 350 -11.77 24.61 5.11
C PHE A 350 -13.22 24.13 5.00
N GLU A 351 -14.11 24.63 5.85
CA GLU A 351 -15.55 24.31 5.84
C GLU A 351 -16.20 24.61 4.47
N GLN A 352 -15.83 25.73 3.85
CA GLN A 352 -16.29 26.07 2.49
C GLN A 352 -15.78 25.08 1.45
N SER A 353 -14.57 24.59 1.62
CA SER A 353 -13.97 23.57 0.74
C SER A 353 -14.62 22.19 0.94
N VAL A 354 -14.98 21.86 2.18
CA VAL A 354 -15.81 20.68 2.50
C VAL A 354 -17.17 20.76 1.80
N ALA A 355 -17.78 21.94 1.75
CA ALA A 355 -19.05 22.12 1.04
C ALA A 355 -18.92 21.80 -0.47
N VAL A 356 -17.83 22.23 -1.10
CA VAL A 356 -17.52 21.91 -2.51
C VAL A 356 -17.38 20.40 -2.71
N ALA A 357 -16.63 19.73 -1.83
CA ALA A 357 -16.38 18.28 -1.89
C ALA A 357 -17.68 17.49 -1.65
N ARG A 358 -18.51 17.91 -0.67
CA ARG A 358 -19.81 17.31 -0.39
C ARG A 358 -20.77 17.42 -1.58
N ASP A 359 -20.88 18.59 -2.18
CA ASP A 359 -21.75 18.81 -3.34
C ASP A 359 -21.34 17.94 -4.52
N PHE A 360 -20.03 17.76 -4.74
CA PHE A 360 -19.51 16.81 -5.71
C PHE A 360 -19.90 15.37 -5.37
N ALA A 361 -19.67 14.95 -4.12
CA ALA A 361 -19.95 13.58 -3.67
C ALA A 361 -21.44 13.23 -3.79
N GLU A 362 -22.33 14.16 -3.44
CA GLU A 362 -23.78 14.00 -3.62
C GLU A 362 -24.18 13.89 -5.09
N ALA A 363 -23.59 14.70 -5.96
CA ALA A 363 -23.89 14.70 -7.39
C ALA A 363 -23.37 13.42 -8.08
N ASP A 364 -22.19 12.94 -7.70
CA ASP A 364 -21.58 11.72 -8.24
C ASP A 364 -22.26 10.44 -7.70
N GLY A 365 -22.65 10.43 -6.43
CA GLY A 365 -23.32 9.33 -5.76
C GLY A 365 -22.48 8.06 -5.55
N ASN A 366 -21.19 8.09 -5.88
CA ASN A 366 -20.26 6.99 -5.74
C ASN A 366 -18.87 7.45 -5.25
N THR A 367 -18.85 8.48 -4.43
CA THR A 367 -17.68 9.09 -3.80
C THR A 367 -17.74 8.87 -2.30
N LEU A 368 -16.67 8.32 -1.71
CA LEU A 368 -16.44 8.33 -0.26
C LEU A 368 -15.76 9.66 0.07
N LEU A 369 -16.42 10.49 0.86
CA LEU A 369 -15.89 11.73 1.43
C LEU A 369 -15.65 11.51 2.92
N ILE A 370 -14.44 11.82 3.39
CA ILE A 370 -14.01 11.77 4.78
C ILE A 370 -13.47 13.15 5.17
N VAL A 371 -13.89 13.67 6.31
CA VAL A 371 -13.42 14.93 6.90
C VAL A 371 -12.91 14.65 8.31
N VAL A 372 -11.66 14.95 8.60
CA VAL A 372 -11.01 14.59 9.87
C VAL A 372 -9.91 15.61 10.23
N GLY A 373 -9.58 15.74 11.52
CA GLY A 373 -8.32 16.31 11.98
C GLY A 373 -7.26 15.21 12.08
N ASP A 374 -6.01 15.54 12.00
CA ASP A 374 -4.90 14.63 12.23
C ASP A 374 -4.46 14.57 13.69
N HIS A 375 -4.56 15.69 14.39
CA HIS A 375 -4.43 15.87 15.83
C HIS A 375 -5.20 17.11 16.29
N GLN A 376 -5.06 17.50 17.56
CA GLN A 376 -5.56 18.74 18.12
C GLN A 376 -4.37 19.59 18.59
N THR A 377 -4.38 20.90 18.28
CA THR A 377 -3.31 21.84 18.60
C THR A 377 -3.77 22.91 19.56
N GLY A 378 -2.80 23.44 20.33
CA GLY A 378 -3.01 24.55 21.29
C GLY A 378 -3.73 24.18 22.57
N GLY A 379 -4.34 22.98 22.66
CA GLY A 379 -5.18 22.61 23.78
C GLY A 379 -6.36 23.56 23.98
N MET A 380 -6.94 24.05 22.86
CA MET A 380 -8.01 25.06 22.83
C MET A 380 -9.21 24.66 23.69
N THR A 381 -9.73 25.61 24.47
CA THR A 381 -11.03 25.54 25.12
C THR A 381 -11.90 26.72 24.73
N ILE A 382 -13.22 26.56 24.84
CA ILE A 382 -14.18 27.62 24.52
C ILE A 382 -14.97 27.96 25.76
N GLU A 383 -14.97 29.24 26.11
CA GLU A 383 -15.61 29.73 27.32
C GLU A 383 -16.55 30.90 27.06
N ALA A 384 -17.37 31.20 28.04
CA ALA A 384 -18.18 32.44 28.02
C ALA A 384 -17.23 33.61 28.27
N PHE A 385 -17.25 34.61 27.38
CA PHE A 385 -16.41 35.79 27.56
C PHE A 385 -16.64 36.46 28.91
N ASN A 386 -15.56 36.64 29.63
CA ASN A 386 -15.52 37.49 30.83
C ASN A 386 -14.24 38.33 30.82
N ASP A 387 -14.31 39.59 31.11
CA ASP A 387 -13.18 40.55 31.06
C ASP A 387 -12.35 40.60 32.34
N THR A 388 -12.38 39.56 33.18
CA THR A 388 -11.75 39.58 34.51
C THR A 388 -10.34 39.03 34.55
N GLY A 389 -9.80 38.60 33.42
CA GLY A 389 -8.39 38.16 33.27
C GLY A 389 -8.21 36.63 33.35
N ASP A 390 -6.97 36.23 33.25
CA ASP A 390 -6.53 34.81 33.27
C ASP A 390 -7.26 33.97 34.32
N GLU A 391 -8.28 33.20 33.89
CA GLU A 391 -9.03 32.30 34.75
C GLU A 391 -8.37 30.89 34.84
N SER A 392 -7.48 30.53 33.90
CA SER A 392 -6.70 29.31 33.95
C SER A 392 -5.68 29.35 35.10
N GLY A 393 -5.18 30.53 35.42
CA GLY A 393 -4.27 30.75 36.54
C GLY A 393 -2.87 30.15 36.35
N ASP A 394 -2.56 29.70 35.17
CA ASP A 394 -1.25 29.13 34.84
C ASP A 394 -0.22 30.15 34.36
N GLY A 395 -0.66 31.32 33.93
CA GLY A 395 0.19 32.43 33.49
C GLY A 395 0.83 32.21 32.13
N ILE A 396 0.32 31.25 31.33
CA ILE A 396 0.88 30.87 30.03
C ILE A 396 -0.04 31.29 28.88
N SER A 397 -1.38 31.20 29.06
CA SER A 397 -2.32 31.52 28.01
C SER A 397 -2.93 32.91 28.20
N ALA A 398 -3.10 33.62 27.07
CA ALA A 398 -3.93 34.80 27.00
C ALA A 398 -5.32 34.40 26.52
N GLU A 399 -6.35 34.90 27.15
CA GLU A 399 -7.75 34.74 26.72
C GLU A 399 -7.97 35.53 25.42
N ASP A 400 -8.29 34.78 24.33
CA ASP A 400 -8.63 35.40 23.05
C ASP A 400 -10.10 35.76 23.02
N GLY A 401 -10.40 36.99 22.69
CA GLY A 401 -11.79 37.45 22.57
C GLY A 401 -12.00 38.93 22.94
N PRO A 402 -13.24 39.42 22.92
CA PRO A 402 -14.48 38.69 22.63
C PRO A 402 -14.68 38.31 21.15
N LEU A 403 -14.88 37.04 20.87
CA LEU A 403 -15.15 36.53 19.53
C LEU A 403 -16.68 36.49 19.27
N PRO A 404 -17.18 36.95 18.09
CA PRO A 404 -18.62 37.03 17.85
C PRO A 404 -19.21 35.65 17.56
N VAL A 405 -20.39 35.38 18.15
CA VAL A 405 -21.25 34.26 17.74
C VAL A 405 -22.12 34.71 16.58
N ALA A 406 -22.04 34.03 15.44
CA ALA A 406 -22.83 34.37 14.27
C ALA A 406 -24.35 34.38 14.57
N ASN A 407 -25.07 35.35 14.01
CA ASN A 407 -26.50 35.50 14.16
C ASN A 407 -26.96 35.67 15.62
N SER A 408 -26.12 36.19 16.51
CA SER A 408 -26.40 36.40 17.94
C SER A 408 -25.72 37.68 18.42
N ASP A 409 -26.20 38.22 19.56
CA ASP A 409 -25.53 39.30 20.29
C ASP A 409 -24.55 38.74 21.34
N GLN A 410 -24.36 37.41 21.37
CA GLN A 410 -23.40 36.74 22.28
C GLN A 410 -21.99 36.72 21.70
N VAL A 411 -21.06 36.65 22.61
CA VAL A 411 -19.64 36.47 22.32
C VAL A 411 -19.09 35.31 23.16
N PHE A 412 -17.97 34.77 22.77
CA PHE A 412 -17.22 33.76 23.51
C PHE A 412 -15.74 34.15 23.54
N SER A 413 -14.98 33.49 24.37
CA SER A 413 -13.53 33.55 24.42
C SER A 413 -12.95 32.17 24.18
N VAL A 414 -11.67 32.15 23.83
CA VAL A 414 -10.86 30.95 23.66
C VAL A 414 -9.68 31.04 24.61
N ASP A 415 -9.42 29.97 25.31
CA ASP A 415 -8.25 29.79 26.14
C ASP A 415 -7.39 28.65 25.62
N TRP A 416 -6.07 28.74 25.83
CA TRP A 416 -5.07 27.85 25.27
C TRP A 416 -4.23 27.25 26.40
N THR A 417 -3.94 25.96 26.35
CA THR A 417 -3.14 25.27 27.38
C THR A 417 -1.71 24.99 26.95
N THR A 418 -1.39 25.15 25.68
CA THR A 418 -0.06 24.88 25.08
C THR A 418 0.06 25.58 23.74
N GLU A 419 1.27 25.71 23.22
CA GLU A 419 1.57 26.05 21.82
C GLU A 419 1.77 24.80 20.96
N GLY A 420 1.72 23.59 21.51
CA GLY A 420 1.97 22.32 20.84
C GLY A 420 0.71 21.46 20.69
N HIS A 421 0.91 20.26 20.17
CA HIS A 421 -0.16 19.30 19.99
C HIS A 421 -0.59 18.67 21.31
N THR A 422 -1.81 18.14 21.32
CA THR A 422 -2.36 17.37 22.44
C THR A 422 -2.79 15.97 22.03
N ALA A 423 -2.92 15.07 22.99
CA ALA A 423 -3.34 13.68 22.75
C ALA A 423 -4.87 13.51 22.78
N LEU A 424 -5.63 14.53 22.45
CA LEU A 424 -7.09 14.45 22.40
C LEU A 424 -7.54 13.74 21.11
N ASP A 425 -8.59 12.92 21.24
CA ASP A 425 -9.23 12.31 20.09
C ASP A 425 -9.83 13.38 19.18
N VAL A 426 -9.71 13.20 17.87
CA VAL A 426 -10.26 14.13 16.90
C VAL A 426 -11.58 13.65 16.29
N PRO A 427 -12.50 14.55 15.93
CA PRO A 427 -13.74 14.20 15.28
C PRO A 427 -13.49 13.86 13.80
N LEU A 428 -14.14 12.78 13.34
CA LEU A 428 -14.23 12.42 11.94
C LEU A 428 -15.69 12.41 11.52
N THR A 429 -15.99 12.95 10.33
CA THR A 429 -17.29 12.77 9.69
C THR A 429 -17.14 12.28 8.27
N ALA A 430 -18.10 11.48 7.79
CA ALA A 430 -17.98 10.86 6.48
C ALA A 430 -19.34 10.63 5.81
N MET A 431 -19.30 10.52 4.47
CA MET A 431 -20.46 10.12 3.66
C MET A 431 -20.06 9.28 2.45
N GLY A 432 -21.01 8.57 1.88
CA GLY A 432 -20.81 7.77 0.66
C GLY A 432 -20.52 6.30 0.94
N PRO A 433 -20.17 5.51 -0.10
CA PRO A 433 -19.96 4.07 0.05
C PRO A 433 -18.88 3.73 1.08
N GLY A 434 -19.21 2.91 2.07
CA GLY A 434 -18.30 2.45 3.12
C GLY A 434 -18.16 3.39 4.31
N SER A 435 -18.75 4.58 4.28
CA SER A 435 -18.69 5.54 5.40
C SER A 435 -19.26 4.97 6.71
N GLU A 436 -20.22 4.05 6.65
CA GLU A 436 -20.79 3.37 7.81
C GLU A 436 -19.75 2.61 8.67
N LYS A 437 -18.56 2.39 8.14
CA LYS A 437 -17.45 1.74 8.84
C LYS A 437 -16.59 2.72 9.65
N LEU A 438 -16.82 4.01 9.48
CA LEU A 438 -16.10 5.10 10.14
C LEU A 438 -16.88 5.69 11.33
N GLY A 439 -17.96 5.06 11.75
CA GLY A 439 -18.68 5.42 12.98
C GLY A 439 -18.06 4.79 14.22
N GLY A 440 -18.12 5.52 15.37
CA GLY A 440 -17.65 5.03 16.69
C GLY A 440 -16.25 5.49 17.07
N PHE A 441 -15.57 4.75 17.96
CA PHE A 441 -14.22 5.03 18.46
C PHE A 441 -13.23 4.04 17.88
N TYR A 442 -12.12 4.52 17.31
CA TYR A 442 -11.10 3.65 16.68
C TYR A 442 -9.77 4.38 16.46
N GLU A 443 -8.74 3.62 16.14
CA GLU A 443 -7.43 4.12 15.73
C GLU A 443 -7.46 4.71 14.31
N ASP A 444 -6.68 5.74 14.04
CA ASP A 444 -6.54 6.39 12.74
C ASP A 444 -6.15 5.45 11.59
N THR A 445 -5.50 4.31 11.89
CA THR A 445 -5.24 3.21 10.92
C THR A 445 -6.51 2.74 10.19
N ARG A 446 -7.67 2.88 10.84
CA ARG A 446 -8.98 2.51 10.27
C ARG A 446 -9.33 3.32 9.04
N ILE A 447 -8.88 4.57 8.95
CA ILE A 447 -9.13 5.46 7.80
C ILE A 447 -8.53 4.83 6.55
N PHE A 448 -7.25 4.44 6.61
CA PHE A 448 -6.59 3.72 5.52
C PHE A 448 -7.33 2.43 5.12
N GLU A 449 -7.66 1.59 6.12
CA GLU A 449 -8.35 0.32 5.86
C GLU A 449 -9.63 0.51 5.05
N VAL A 450 -10.45 1.50 5.44
CA VAL A 450 -11.72 1.76 4.78
C VAL A 450 -11.50 2.35 3.39
N MET A 451 -10.61 3.32 3.21
CA MET A 451 -10.29 3.90 1.90
C MET A 451 -9.84 2.81 0.91
N VAL A 452 -8.88 1.99 1.31
CA VAL A 452 -8.33 0.91 0.46
C VAL A 452 -9.37 -0.16 0.16
N GLU A 453 -10.19 -0.55 1.13
CA GLU A 453 -11.29 -1.49 0.90
C GLU A 453 -12.27 -0.95 -0.14
N GLN A 454 -12.64 0.33 -0.05
CA GLN A 454 -13.57 0.94 -1.00
C GLN A 454 -12.96 1.06 -2.40
N MET A 455 -11.71 1.44 -2.52
CA MET A 455 -11.01 1.50 -3.82
C MET A 455 -10.95 0.12 -4.51
N ARG A 456 -10.81 -0.96 -3.75
CA ARG A 456 -10.74 -2.35 -4.25
C ARG A 456 -12.10 -2.97 -4.53
N SER A 457 -13.15 -2.54 -3.88
CA SER A 457 -14.48 -3.17 -3.90
C SER A 457 -15.21 -3.15 -5.26
N GLY A 458 -14.62 -2.60 -6.31
CA GLY A 458 -15.13 -2.64 -7.69
C GLY A 458 -14.24 -3.43 -8.65
N THR A 459 -13.03 -3.78 -8.23
CA THR A 459 -12.10 -4.56 -9.04
C THR A 459 -12.36 -6.04 -8.79
N ALA A 460 -12.60 -6.81 -9.86
CA ALA A 460 -12.54 -8.26 -9.74
C ALA A 460 -11.12 -8.60 -9.26
N SER A 461 -11.01 -9.09 -8.02
CA SER A 461 -9.73 -9.56 -7.49
C SER A 461 -9.16 -10.58 -8.48
N SER A 462 -8.12 -10.22 -9.23
CA SER A 462 -7.38 -11.18 -10.03
C SER A 462 -6.79 -12.20 -9.06
N ALA A 463 -6.93 -13.47 -9.37
CA ALA A 463 -6.37 -14.54 -8.53
C ALA A 463 -4.84 -14.33 -8.48
N LEU A 464 -4.30 -14.04 -7.30
CA LEU A 464 -2.86 -13.94 -7.06
C LEU A 464 -2.20 -15.31 -7.30
N ASP A 465 -1.12 -15.36 -8.08
CA ASP A 465 -0.35 -16.59 -8.30
C ASP A 465 0.52 -16.91 -7.09
N LEU A 466 0.04 -17.76 -6.19
CA LEU A 466 0.78 -18.26 -5.06
C LEU A 466 1.76 -19.35 -5.53
N GLN A 467 3.05 -19.04 -5.55
CA GLN A 467 4.10 -19.97 -5.96
C GLN A 467 4.88 -20.49 -4.74
N SER A 468 4.96 -21.81 -4.58
CA SER A 468 5.75 -22.45 -3.52
C SER A 468 7.20 -22.63 -3.96
N HIS A 469 8.10 -21.76 -3.45
CA HIS A 469 9.53 -21.77 -3.74
C HIS A 469 10.18 -23.11 -3.34
N ARG A 470 10.69 -23.86 -4.31
CA ARG A 470 11.26 -25.21 -4.12
C ARG A 470 10.32 -26.17 -3.38
N GLY A 471 9.00 -26.01 -3.66
CA GLY A 471 7.97 -26.77 -2.97
C GLY A 471 7.59 -26.25 -1.58
N GLY A 472 8.04 -25.06 -1.15
CA GLY A 472 7.82 -24.47 0.17
C GLY A 472 8.89 -24.87 1.18
N ARG A 473 10.15 -24.51 0.88
CA ARG A 473 11.32 -24.95 1.66
C ARG A 473 11.35 -24.48 3.12
N GLY A 474 10.60 -23.46 3.47
CA GLY A 474 10.44 -23.02 4.86
C GLY A 474 9.60 -23.97 5.70
N GLU A 475 8.76 -24.79 5.05
CA GLU A 475 7.82 -25.71 5.70
C GLU A 475 8.23 -27.19 5.56
N TYR A 476 8.88 -27.56 4.46
CA TYR A 476 9.35 -28.94 4.18
C TYR A 476 10.73 -28.93 3.53
N THR A 477 11.45 -30.06 3.62
CA THR A 477 12.72 -30.27 2.89
C THR A 477 12.58 -29.84 1.43
N GLU A 478 13.38 -28.86 0.99
CA GLU A 478 13.32 -28.29 -0.37
C GLU A 478 13.49 -29.35 -1.47
N GLU A 479 12.90 -29.11 -2.64
CA GLU A 479 13.01 -29.94 -3.85
C GLU A 479 12.59 -31.40 -3.65
N SER A 480 11.93 -31.72 -2.53
CA SER A 480 11.46 -33.04 -2.24
C SER A 480 10.04 -33.29 -2.76
N LEU A 481 9.75 -34.53 -3.14
CA LEU A 481 8.37 -34.91 -3.48
C LEU A 481 7.42 -34.75 -2.28
N ALA A 482 7.95 -34.73 -1.05
CA ALA A 482 7.19 -34.45 0.16
C ALA A 482 6.75 -32.97 0.21
N ALA A 483 7.67 -32.03 -0.07
CA ALA A 483 7.38 -30.60 -0.16
C ALA A 483 6.33 -30.29 -1.25
N PHE A 484 6.53 -30.81 -2.46
CA PHE A 484 5.57 -30.61 -3.54
C PHE A 484 4.21 -31.22 -3.22
N ARG A 485 4.16 -32.39 -2.58
CA ARG A 485 2.90 -33.01 -2.11
C ARG A 485 2.22 -32.15 -1.05
N HIS A 486 2.98 -31.58 -0.11
CA HIS A 486 2.47 -30.64 0.89
C HIS A 486 1.85 -29.42 0.22
N SER A 487 2.57 -28.75 -0.67
CA SER A 487 2.10 -27.57 -1.40
C SER A 487 0.83 -27.85 -2.22
N LEU A 488 0.74 -29.02 -2.88
CA LEU A 488 -0.48 -29.42 -3.60
C LEU A 488 -1.68 -29.65 -2.66
N ARG A 489 -1.44 -30.22 -1.47
CA ARG A 489 -2.50 -30.41 -0.46
C ARG A 489 -2.92 -29.12 0.20
N LEU A 490 -1.98 -28.25 0.47
CA LEU A 490 -2.24 -26.90 0.99
C LEU A 490 -3.08 -26.10 -0.01
N GLY A 491 -2.81 -26.24 -1.29
CA GLY A 491 -3.44 -25.49 -2.37
C GLY A 491 -2.59 -24.29 -2.75
N VAL A 492 -1.65 -24.48 -3.64
CA VAL A 492 -0.88 -23.44 -4.31
C VAL A 492 -1.32 -23.32 -5.77
N SER A 493 -1.08 -22.15 -6.38
CA SER A 493 -1.34 -21.94 -7.81
C SER A 493 -0.26 -22.61 -8.65
N THR A 494 1.01 -22.48 -8.24
CA THR A 494 2.18 -22.90 -8.99
C THR A 494 3.20 -23.56 -8.08
N LEU A 495 3.77 -24.68 -8.50
CA LEU A 495 4.99 -25.26 -7.91
C LEU A 495 6.19 -24.62 -8.58
N GLU A 496 7.04 -24.00 -7.80
CA GLU A 496 8.31 -23.49 -8.27
C GLU A 496 9.41 -24.48 -7.91
N LEU A 497 10.40 -24.70 -8.82
CA LEU A 497 11.45 -25.70 -8.70
C LEU A 497 12.65 -25.41 -9.61
N ASP A 498 13.82 -25.87 -9.20
CA ASP A 498 15.11 -25.71 -9.88
C ASP A 498 15.53 -26.99 -10.61
N THR A 499 16.24 -26.86 -11.73
CA THR A 499 16.70 -28.02 -12.49
C THR A 499 18.16 -27.96 -12.87
N HIS A 500 18.82 -29.14 -12.82
CA HIS A 500 20.15 -29.41 -13.34
C HIS A 500 20.15 -30.63 -14.25
N LEU A 501 21.25 -30.82 -14.98
CA LEU A 501 21.52 -32.04 -15.74
C LEU A 501 22.50 -32.90 -14.98
N SER A 502 22.21 -34.20 -14.82
CA SER A 502 23.19 -35.19 -14.42
C SER A 502 24.20 -35.50 -15.54
N GLU A 503 25.35 -36.13 -15.25
CA GLU A 503 26.33 -36.53 -16.23
C GLU A 503 25.74 -37.36 -17.38
N ASP A 504 24.83 -38.26 -17.08
CA ASP A 504 24.14 -39.12 -18.05
C ASP A 504 22.89 -38.48 -18.68
N GLY A 505 22.64 -37.17 -18.44
CA GLY A 505 21.66 -36.34 -19.12
C GLY A 505 20.24 -36.48 -18.58
N ALA A 506 20.03 -36.91 -17.35
CA ALA A 506 18.75 -36.85 -16.66
C ALA A 506 18.50 -35.43 -16.11
N VAL A 507 17.26 -34.95 -16.22
CA VAL A 507 16.84 -33.68 -15.63
C VAL A 507 16.45 -33.93 -14.17
N VAL A 508 17.31 -33.47 -13.25
CA VAL A 508 17.11 -33.61 -11.79
C VAL A 508 16.62 -32.30 -11.18
N VAL A 509 15.87 -32.42 -10.10
CA VAL A 509 15.30 -31.30 -9.35
C VAL A 509 16.21 -31.00 -8.16
N TRP A 510 16.98 -29.93 -8.28
CA TRP A 510 18.00 -29.55 -7.32
C TRP A 510 18.43 -28.09 -7.60
N HIS A 511 18.80 -27.34 -6.53
CA HIS A 511 19.12 -25.91 -6.66
C HIS A 511 20.61 -25.64 -6.87
N ASP A 512 21.47 -26.25 -6.06
CA ASP A 512 22.89 -25.89 -6.01
C ASP A 512 23.69 -26.62 -7.11
N ASP A 513 24.74 -26.00 -7.63
CA ASP A 513 25.64 -26.65 -8.60
C ASP A 513 26.34 -27.89 -8.01
N VAL A 514 26.50 -27.90 -6.66
CA VAL A 514 27.26 -28.89 -5.91
C VAL A 514 26.34 -29.58 -4.89
N ILE A 515 26.61 -30.85 -4.61
CA ILE A 515 25.94 -31.60 -3.53
C ILE A 515 26.48 -31.13 -2.17
N LEU A 516 25.74 -30.29 -1.48
CA LEU A 516 26.16 -29.67 -0.22
C LEU A 516 25.99 -30.61 0.99
N ALA A 517 27.02 -30.75 1.82
CA ALA A 517 27.01 -31.53 3.07
C ALA A 517 25.95 -31.04 4.08
N ALA A 518 25.51 -29.77 4.00
CA ALA A 518 24.42 -29.23 4.83
C ALA A 518 23.05 -29.77 4.43
N LYS A 519 22.91 -30.26 3.20
CA LYS A 519 21.62 -30.71 2.61
C LYS A 519 21.57 -32.20 2.38
N CYS A 520 22.69 -32.82 2.01
CA CYS A 520 22.78 -34.24 1.69
C CYS A 520 23.87 -34.97 2.49
N ARG A 521 23.66 -36.26 2.67
CA ARG A 521 24.69 -37.19 3.16
C ARG A 521 24.82 -38.39 2.23
N ASP A 522 26.02 -38.90 2.11
CA ASP A 522 26.30 -40.17 1.45
C ASP A 522 25.65 -41.34 2.20
N THR A 523 25.07 -42.30 1.50
CA THR A 523 24.57 -43.51 2.12
C THR A 523 25.35 -44.75 1.69
N GLU A 524 25.47 -45.00 0.38
CA GLU A 524 26.18 -46.09 -0.21
C GLU A 524 26.66 -45.74 -1.63
N PRO A 525 27.74 -46.33 -2.14
CA PRO A 525 28.12 -46.12 -3.53
C PRO A 525 27.10 -46.74 -4.50
N ALA A 526 26.89 -46.10 -5.65
CA ALA A 526 25.96 -46.57 -6.69
C ALA A 526 26.34 -47.93 -7.25
N SER A 527 27.63 -48.28 -7.21
CA SER A 527 28.16 -49.60 -7.57
C SER A 527 29.34 -49.96 -6.65
N ALA A 528 29.59 -51.28 -6.52
CA ALA A 528 30.69 -51.74 -5.69
C ALA A 528 32.03 -51.25 -6.25
N GLY A 529 32.74 -50.44 -5.44
CA GLY A 529 34.06 -49.89 -5.81
C GLY A 529 33.96 -48.66 -6.73
N ASP A 530 32.87 -47.97 -6.71
CA ASP A 530 32.66 -46.68 -7.42
C ASP A 530 33.78 -45.69 -7.04
N PRO A 531 34.60 -45.22 -7.99
CA PRO A 531 35.75 -44.39 -7.69
C PRO A 531 35.36 -42.98 -7.27
N ASP A 532 34.15 -42.53 -7.61
CA ASP A 532 33.63 -41.17 -7.34
C ASP A 532 33.01 -41.09 -5.95
N PHE A 533 32.81 -42.22 -5.24
CA PHE A 533 32.25 -42.19 -3.89
C PHE A 533 33.32 -41.74 -2.84
N PRO A 534 33.00 -40.79 -1.93
CA PRO A 534 31.70 -40.18 -1.62
C PRO A 534 31.33 -39.02 -2.58
N TYR A 535 30.02 -38.82 -2.87
CA TYR A 535 29.48 -37.87 -3.82
C TYR A 535 29.19 -36.48 -3.22
N VAL A 536 29.10 -36.37 -1.90
CA VAL A 536 28.91 -35.06 -1.22
C VAL A 536 30.16 -34.21 -1.43
N GLY A 537 29.96 -33.05 -2.07
CA GLY A 537 31.02 -32.14 -2.48
C GLY A 537 31.23 -32.08 -4.00
N ASP A 538 30.70 -33.05 -4.76
CA ASP A 538 30.82 -33.11 -6.19
C ASP A 538 29.72 -32.29 -6.88
N ARG A 539 29.95 -31.96 -8.15
CA ARG A 539 28.96 -31.25 -8.97
C ARG A 539 27.87 -32.19 -9.43
N VAL A 540 26.63 -31.66 -9.50
CA VAL A 540 25.48 -32.41 -10.03
C VAL A 540 25.73 -32.86 -11.47
N SER A 541 26.38 -32.03 -12.29
CA SER A 541 26.71 -32.33 -13.68
C SER A 541 27.84 -33.37 -13.88
N GLU A 542 28.57 -33.70 -12.82
CA GLU A 542 29.65 -34.71 -12.81
C GLU A 542 29.20 -36.08 -12.24
N LEU A 543 27.95 -36.14 -11.74
CA LEU A 543 27.36 -37.36 -11.16
C LEU A 543 26.26 -37.92 -12.05
N THR A 544 26.28 -39.26 -12.21
CA THR A 544 25.17 -39.96 -12.89
C THR A 544 23.90 -39.95 -12.05
N LEU A 545 22.76 -40.13 -12.67
CA LEU A 545 21.48 -40.26 -11.95
C LEU A 545 21.51 -41.38 -10.93
N ALA A 546 22.20 -42.48 -11.20
CA ALA A 546 22.33 -43.60 -10.28
C ALA A 546 23.08 -43.19 -8.98
N GLN A 547 24.17 -42.41 -9.10
CA GLN A 547 24.90 -41.86 -7.97
C GLN A 547 24.07 -40.87 -7.17
N LEU A 548 23.43 -39.90 -7.84
CA LEU A 548 22.52 -38.91 -7.22
C LEU A 548 21.40 -39.57 -6.42
N LYS A 549 20.85 -40.68 -6.91
CA LYS A 549 19.74 -41.42 -6.25
C LYS A 549 20.19 -42.18 -4.97
N THR A 550 21.47 -42.30 -4.69
CA THR A 550 21.96 -42.92 -3.44
C THR A 550 22.06 -41.93 -2.29
N LEU A 551 22.04 -40.62 -2.58
CA LEU A 551 22.14 -39.56 -1.57
C LEU A 551 20.88 -39.46 -0.72
N ASP A 552 21.03 -39.24 0.58
CA ASP A 552 19.92 -38.83 1.47
C ASP A 552 19.95 -37.29 1.64
N CYS A 553 19.10 -36.63 0.89
CA CYS A 553 19.01 -35.15 0.84
C CYS A 553 17.81 -34.65 1.64
N GLY A 554 17.62 -35.11 2.84
CA GLY A 554 16.52 -34.76 3.73
C GLY A 554 16.79 -35.24 5.16
N PHE A 555 18.05 -35.42 5.50
CA PHE A 555 18.42 -35.97 6.80
C PHE A 555 18.47 -34.95 7.94
N ALA A 556 18.49 -33.65 7.62
CA ALA A 556 18.59 -32.56 8.58
C ALA A 556 17.73 -31.37 8.18
N GLN A 557 17.29 -30.62 9.19
CA GLN A 557 16.63 -29.33 9.01
C GLN A 557 17.67 -28.29 8.58
N LEU A 558 17.32 -27.47 7.59
CA LEU A 558 18.21 -26.42 7.11
C LEU A 558 18.33 -25.26 8.11
N PRO A 559 19.54 -24.73 8.34
CA PRO A 559 19.71 -23.50 9.11
C PRO A 559 18.87 -22.36 8.53
N GLY A 560 18.21 -21.59 9.39
CA GLY A 560 17.35 -20.47 8.96
C GLY A 560 15.88 -20.84 8.69
N PHE A 561 15.52 -22.13 8.70
CA PHE A 561 14.15 -22.60 8.50
C PHE A 561 13.61 -23.40 9.70
N PRO A 562 13.29 -22.74 10.82
CA PRO A 562 12.92 -23.43 12.06
C PRO A 562 11.58 -24.22 11.97
N GLU A 563 10.73 -23.88 11.00
CA GLU A 563 9.43 -24.55 10.78
C GLU A 563 9.56 -25.73 9.80
N GLN A 564 10.71 -25.92 9.16
CA GLN A 564 10.90 -26.94 8.13
C GLN A 564 10.76 -28.37 8.69
N GLN A 565 9.89 -29.15 8.11
CA GLN A 565 9.75 -30.57 8.37
C GLN A 565 10.73 -31.35 7.52
N VAL A 566 11.54 -32.18 8.19
CA VAL A 566 12.57 -33.03 7.57
C VAL A 566 11.92 -34.20 6.84
N ALA A 567 12.31 -34.44 5.59
CA ALA A 567 11.90 -35.58 4.80
C ALA A 567 13.01 -36.66 4.80
N GLU A 568 13.22 -37.31 5.94
CA GLU A 568 14.29 -38.30 6.15
C GLU A 568 14.28 -39.39 5.06
N GLY A 569 15.43 -39.65 4.48
CA GLY A 569 15.58 -40.59 3.37
C GLY A 569 15.18 -40.04 2.00
N ASN A 570 14.96 -38.70 1.89
CA ASN A 570 14.65 -38.08 0.62
C ASN A 570 15.76 -38.29 -0.41
N ARG A 571 15.38 -38.69 -1.62
CA ARG A 571 16.26 -38.85 -2.78
C ARG A 571 16.04 -37.72 -3.76
N ILE A 572 17.09 -37.27 -4.44
CA ILE A 572 16.98 -36.25 -5.48
C ILE A 572 15.96 -36.71 -6.54
N ALA A 573 14.91 -35.91 -6.76
CA ALA A 573 13.85 -36.23 -7.70
C ALA A 573 14.26 -35.91 -9.15
N GLU A 574 13.66 -36.57 -10.11
CA GLU A 574 13.71 -36.15 -11.50
C GLU A 574 12.48 -35.27 -11.82
N LEU A 575 12.60 -34.35 -12.78
CA LEU A 575 11.48 -33.51 -13.21
C LEU A 575 10.21 -34.31 -13.56
N LYS A 576 10.36 -35.46 -14.20
CA LYS A 576 9.26 -36.37 -14.51
C LYS A 576 8.50 -36.87 -13.28
N ASP A 577 9.18 -36.99 -12.13
CA ASP A 577 8.58 -37.46 -10.87
C ASP A 577 7.65 -36.41 -10.28
N VAL A 578 7.99 -35.11 -10.40
CA VAL A 578 7.12 -33.99 -10.00
C VAL A 578 5.86 -33.96 -10.86
N PHE A 579 5.99 -34.12 -12.18
CA PHE A 579 4.82 -34.26 -13.07
C PHE A 579 3.97 -35.49 -12.76
N ALA A 580 4.60 -36.61 -12.39
CA ALA A 580 3.88 -37.81 -11.99
C ALA A 580 3.10 -37.61 -10.69
N LEU A 581 3.68 -36.93 -9.70
CA LEU A 581 3.02 -36.55 -8.45
C LEU A 581 1.78 -35.70 -8.69
N ALA A 582 1.87 -34.69 -9.56
CA ALA A 582 0.72 -33.86 -9.88
C ALA A 582 -0.43 -34.64 -10.57
N ARG A 583 -0.07 -35.64 -11.40
CA ARG A 583 -1.08 -36.55 -11.98
C ARG A 583 -1.70 -37.48 -10.93
N GLU A 584 -0.89 -38.05 -10.04
CA GLU A 584 -1.35 -38.90 -8.93
C GLU A 584 -2.40 -38.18 -8.09
N LEU A 585 -2.15 -36.92 -7.72
CA LEU A 585 -3.04 -36.07 -6.91
C LEU A 585 -4.16 -35.41 -7.74
N LYS A 586 -4.22 -35.67 -9.03
CA LYS A 586 -5.20 -35.07 -9.98
C LYS A 586 -5.17 -33.53 -9.96
N ALA A 587 -4.00 -32.95 -9.74
CA ALA A 587 -3.76 -31.52 -9.67
C ALA A 587 -3.77 -30.88 -11.08
N ARG A 588 -4.93 -30.82 -11.71
CA ARG A 588 -5.09 -30.40 -13.12
C ARG A 588 -4.97 -28.87 -13.29
N GLY A 589 -5.19 -28.09 -12.24
CA GLY A 589 -5.16 -26.64 -12.28
C GLY A 589 -3.85 -26.02 -11.75
N VAL A 590 -2.87 -26.82 -11.30
CA VAL A 590 -1.61 -26.33 -10.79
C VAL A 590 -0.62 -26.05 -11.93
N GLY A 591 0.08 -24.90 -11.84
CA GLY A 591 1.21 -24.55 -12.71
C GLY A 591 2.54 -25.10 -12.22
N PHE A 592 3.57 -25.01 -13.06
CA PHE A 592 4.95 -25.34 -12.73
C PHE A 592 5.83 -24.21 -13.24
N ASN A 593 6.61 -23.58 -12.37
CA ASN A 593 7.62 -22.58 -12.73
C ASN A 593 8.98 -23.25 -12.56
N ILE A 594 9.66 -23.53 -13.67
CA ILE A 594 10.86 -24.38 -13.73
C ILE A 594 12.05 -23.52 -14.05
N GLU A 595 12.99 -23.40 -13.10
CA GLU A 595 14.25 -22.73 -13.34
C GLU A 595 15.24 -23.64 -14.07
N THR A 596 15.82 -23.10 -15.14
CA THR A 596 17.04 -23.66 -15.73
C THR A 596 18.23 -22.94 -15.12
N LYS A 597 18.99 -23.66 -14.29
CA LYS A 597 20.12 -23.10 -13.54
C LYS A 597 21.27 -22.71 -14.45
N VAL A 598 22.03 -21.73 -13.99
CA VAL A 598 23.24 -21.22 -14.68
C VAL A 598 24.46 -21.70 -13.88
N GLU A 599 25.12 -22.73 -14.39
CA GLU A 599 26.32 -23.27 -13.72
C GLU A 599 27.46 -22.26 -13.66
N ASP A 600 28.10 -22.11 -12.50
CA ASP A 600 29.21 -21.19 -12.23
C ASP A 600 28.93 -19.72 -12.59
N GLY A 601 27.64 -19.30 -12.68
CA GLY A 601 27.26 -17.95 -13.10
C GLY A 601 27.65 -17.61 -14.55
N ARG A 602 27.92 -18.60 -15.38
CA ARG A 602 28.30 -18.41 -16.79
C ARG A 602 27.08 -18.51 -17.68
N ALA A 603 26.57 -17.35 -18.10
CA ALA A 603 25.49 -17.27 -19.07
C ALA A 603 25.92 -17.77 -20.46
N GLY A 604 24.98 -18.42 -21.14
CA GLY A 604 25.19 -18.98 -22.47
C GLY A 604 26.03 -20.27 -22.48
N GLY A 605 26.30 -20.75 -23.67
CA GLY A 605 27.19 -21.90 -23.87
C GLY A 605 26.50 -23.26 -23.91
N PRO A 606 27.32 -24.34 -24.10
CA PRO A 606 26.77 -25.68 -24.33
C PRO A 606 25.99 -26.28 -23.16
N GLY A 607 26.35 -25.98 -21.92
CA GLY A 607 25.67 -26.46 -20.71
C GLY A 607 24.25 -25.92 -20.63
N MET A 608 24.06 -24.60 -20.76
CA MET A 608 22.73 -23.96 -20.81
C MET A 608 21.89 -24.55 -21.95
N GLU A 609 22.45 -24.69 -23.14
CA GLU A 609 21.73 -25.24 -24.28
C GLU A 609 21.30 -26.71 -24.05
N ALA A 610 22.18 -27.52 -23.47
CA ALA A 610 21.88 -28.93 -23.17
C ALA A 610 20.76 -29.05 -22.12
N LEU A 611 20.84 -28.29 -21.02
CA LEU A 611 19.85 -28.29 -19.96
C LEU A 611 18.48 -27.82 -20.50
N THR A 612 18.44 -26.65 -21.16
CA THR A 612 17.19 -26.10 -21.72
C THR A 612 16.52 -27.08 -22.67
N ARG A 613 17.28 -27.74 -23.57
CA ARG A 613 16.75 -28.74 -24.50
C ARG A 613 16.23 -29.97 -23.78
N ALA A 614 16.88 -30.40 -22.72
CA ALA A 614 16.45 -31.56 -21.94
C ALA A 614 15.16 -31.24 -21.16
N VAL A 615 15.11 -30.10 -20.47
CA VAL A 615 13.91 -29.63 -19.74
C VAL A 615 12.71 -29.51 -20.68
N VAL A 616 12.84 -28.83 -21.82
CA VAL A 616 11.76 -28.69 -22.81
C VAL A 616 11.31 -30.06 -23.35
N ARG A 617 12.24 -31.00 -23.53
CA ARG A 617 11.91 -32.37 -23.96
C ARG A 617 11.07 -33.10 -22.91
N GLU A 618 11.43 -33.00 -21.61
CA GLU A 618 10.65 -33.61 -20.52
C GLU A 618 9.26 -32.94 -20.38
N ILE A 619 9.17 -31.63 -20.51
CA ILE A 619 7.89 -30.92 -20.52
C ILE A 619 6.97 -31.43 -21.65
N ARG A 620 7.50 -31.55 -22.86
CA ARG A 620 6.74 -32.09 -24.01
C ARG A 620 6.29 -33.51 -23.77
N LYS A 621 7.15 -34.37 -23.24
CA LYS A 621 6.78 -35.79 -22.90
C LYS A 621 5.68 -35.83 -21.84
N SER A 622 5.68 -34.88 -20.91
CA SER A 622 4.66 -34.80 -19.86
C SER A 622 3.28 -34.45 -20.39
N GLY A 623 3.17 -33.78 -21.53
CA GLY A 623 1.90 -33.24 -22.05
C GLY A 623 1.37 -32.04 -21.24
N MET A 624 2.22 -31.38 -20.43
CA MET A 624 1.80 -30.29 -19.53
C MET A 624 2.29 -28.90 -19.98
N ALA A 625 2.75 -28.74 -21.22
CA ALA A 625 3.35 -27.49 -21.71
C ALA A 625 2.47 -26.24 -21.49
N GLU A 626 1.15 -26.39 -21.59
CA GLU A 626 0.19 -25.28 -21.33
C GLU A 626 0.14 -24.78 -19.88
N ARG A 627 0.83 -25.46 -18.94
CA ARG A 627 0.84 -25.16 -17.51
C ARG A 627 2.24 -24.94 -16.97
N VAL A 628 3.22 -24.84 -17.86
CA VAL A 628 4.63 -24.69 -17.49
C VAL A 628 5.13 -23.34 -17.92
N SER A 629 5.76 -22.65 -16.98
CA SER A 629 6.65 -21.54 -17.24
C SER A 629 8.11 -21.98 -17.06
N ILE A 630 9.00 -21.43 -17.89
CA ILE A 630 10.44 -21.56 -17.71
C ILE A 630 10.97 -20.22 -17.22
N GLN A 631 11.67 -20.24 -16.11
CA GLN A 631 12.39 -19.11 -15.58
C GLN A 631 13.90 -19.31 -15.69
N SER A 632 14.62 -18.24 -15.86
CA SER A 632 16.10 -18.27 -15.85
C SER A 632 16.68 -16.88 -15.63
N PHE A 633 17.82 -16.83 -14.94
CA PHE A 633 18.70 -15.66 -14.94
C PHE A 633 19.41 -15.49 -16.28
N ASP A 634 19.67 -16.57 -17.01
CA ASP A 634 20.20 -16.52 -18.38
C ASP A 634 19.06 -16.39 -19.41
N TRP A 635 18.84 -15.18 -19.88
CA TRP A 635 17.79 -14.90 -20.87
C TRP A 635 18.02 -15.59 -22.22
N SER A 636 19.26 -16.06 -22.50
CA SER A 636 19.53 -16.92 -23.67
C SER A 636 18.78 -18.24 -23.60
N ALA A 637 18.61 -18.79 -22.37
CA ALA A 637 17.81 -20.00 -22.12
C ALA A 637 16.33 -19.77 -22.43
N LEU A 638 15.78 -18.59 -22.04
CA LEU A 638 14.41 -18.21 -22.34
C LEU A 638 14.17 -18.06 -23.84
N ASN A 639 15.13 -17.44 -24.54
CA ASN A 639 15.09 -17.32 -25.98
C ASN A 639 15.13 -18.68 -26.69
N LEU A 640 15.94 -19.61 -26.16
CA LEU A 640 16.00 -20.98 -26.68
C LEU A 640 14.70 -21.74 -26.40
N ALA A 641 14.18 -21.66 -25.17
CA ALA A 641 12.95 -22.32 -24.78
C ALA A 641 11.75 -21.90 -25.65
N GLY A 642 11.60 -20.60 -25.93
CA GLY A 642 10.55 -20.09 -26.81
C GLY A 642 10.69 -20.54 -28.27
N ARG A 643 11.93 -20.69 -28.77
CA ARG A 643 12.17 -21.28 -30.11
C ARG A 643 11.85 -22.78 -30.14
N LEU A 644 12.11 -23.49 -29.06
CA LEU A 644 11.84 -24.91 -28.96
C LEU A 644 10.32 -25.16 -28.83
N ASP A 645 9.64 -24.48 -27.92
CA ASP A 645 8.19 -24.63 -27.73
C ASP A 645 7.53 -23.27 -27.44
N PRO A 646 6.88 -22.63 -28.43
CA PRO A 646 6.26 -21.31 -28.29
C PRO A 646 5.08 -21.24 -27.30
N ARG A 647 4.60 -22.36 -26.77
CA ARG A 647 3.52 -22.42 -25.78
C ARG A 647 4.00 -22.14 -24.37
N LEU A 648 5.33 -22.24 -24.14
CA LEU A 648 5.91 -22.06 -22.81
C LEU A 648 5.91 -20.58 -22.43
N VAL A 649 5.39 -20.29 -21.25
CA VAL A 649 5.51 -18.99 -20.61
C VAL A 649 6.98 -18.77 -20.24
N ARG A 650 7.51 -17.59 -20.55
CA ARG A 650 8.92 -17.24 -20.29
C ARG A 650 9.00 -16.19 -19.19
N VAL A 651 9.73 -16.53 -18.14
CA VAL A 651 9.87 -15.73 -16.93
C VAL A 651 11.30 -15.23 -16.82
N ALA A 652 11.49 -13.94 -16.97
CA ALA A 652 12.78 -13.29 -16.82
C ALA A 652 13.11 -13.10 -15.34
N LEU A 653 14.02 -13.91 -14.78
CA LEU A 653 14.56 -13.68 -13.45
C LEU A 653 15.50 -12.49 -13.47
N VAL A 654 15.34 -11.62 -12.47
CA VAL A 654 16.16 -10.42 -12.27
C VAL A 654 16.62 -10.41 -10.82
N ALA A 655 17.93 -10.43 -10.62
CA ALA A 655 18.54 -10.23 -9.30
C ALA A 655 18.60 -8.73 -8.96
N ALA A 656 19.52 -8.34 -8.11
CA ALA A 656 19.70 -6.92 -7.77
C ALA A 656 20.07 -6.07 -9.02
N PRO A 657 19.76 -4.76 -9.02
CA PRO A 657 20.04 -3.86 -10.13
C PRO A 657 21.47 -3.91 -10.66
N GLU A 658 22.44 -4.23 -9.79
CA GLU A 658 23.87 -4.35 -10.13
C GLU A 658 24.15 -5.46 -11.18
N THR A 659 23.28 -6.48 -11.25
CA THR A 659 23.42 -7.58 -12.22
C THR A 659 22.99 -7.21 -13.62
N LEU A 660 22.26 -6.09 -13.75
CA LEU A 660 21.79 -5.56 -15.04
C LEU A 660 22.86 -4.76 -15.79
N GLU A 661 23.97 -4.40 -15.13
CA GLU A 661 25.08 -3.60 -15.67
C GLU A 661 24.65 -2.23 -16.23
N ILE A 662 23.65 -1.59 -15.62
CA ILE A 662 23.13 -0.27 -15.99
C ILE A 662 24.27 0.77 -16.02
N GLY A 663 24.32 1.61 -17.08
CA GLY A 663 25.37 2.61 -17.28
C GLY A 663 26.72 2.06 -17.76
N ARG A 664 26.79 0.76 -18.13
CA ARG A 664 27.95 0.13 -18.73
C ARG A 664 27.68 -0.20 -20.19
N PRO A 665 28.38 0.44 -21.15
CA PRO A 665 28.17 0.15 -22.54
C PRO A 665 28.45 -1.31 -22.91
N GLY A 666 27.51 -1.94 -23.57
CA GLY A 666 27.63 -3.30 -24.07
C GLY A 666 26.64 -4.28 -23.45
N ALA A 667 26.42 -5.38 -24.15
CA ALA A 667 25.45 -6.38 -23.75
C ALA A 667 25.87 -7.13 -22.49
N ALA A 668 25.02 -7.17 -21.47
CA ALA A 668 25.21 -8.03 -20.31
C ALA A 668 25.08 -9.51 -20.71
N PRO A 669 26.05 -10.37 -20.42
CA PRO A 669 26.00 -11.78 -20.81
C PRO A 669 24.74 -12.50 -20.34
N ILE A 670 24.27 -12.19 -19.12
CA ILE A 670 23.12 -12.81 -18.48
C ILE A 670 21.79 -12.40 -19.17
N LEU A 671 21.75 -11.25 -19.81
CA LEU A 671 20.56 -10.74 -20.51
C LEU A 671 20.45 -11.27 -21.97
N GLY A 672 21.17 -12.31 -22.33
CA GLY A 672 21.06 -12.94 -23.65
C GLY A 672 21.53 -12.08 -24.81
N GLY A 673 22.48 -11.17 -24.56
CA GLY A 673 23.06 -10.30 -25.55
C GLY A 673 22.35 -8.94 -25.68
N ILE A 674 21.57 -8.54 -24.69
CA ILE A 674 20.91 -7.23 -24.62
C ILE A 674 21.79 -6.27 -23.82
N ASP A 675 21.90 -5.04 -24.30
CA ASP A 675 22.35 -3.89 -23.53
C ASP A 675 21.13 -3.29 -22.84
N ILE A 676 21.14 -3.25 -21.50
CA ILE A 676 19.99 -2.76 -20.73
C ILE A 676 19.79 -1.26 -20.89
N ASP A 677 20.86 -0.53 -21.22
CA ASP A 677 20.82 0.92 -21.43
C ASP A 677 20.01 1.29 -22.69
N ASP A 678 19.89 0.36 -23.67
CA ASP A 678 18.99 0.52 -24.82
C ASP A 678 17.49 0.56 -24.41
N TYR A 679 17.19 0.23 -23.16
CA TYR A 679 15.83 0.16 -22.58
C TYR A 679 15.69 1.05 -21.33
N ASP A 680 16.44 2.14 -21.26
CA ASP A 680 16.45 3.09 -20.14
C ASP A 680 16.74 2.42 -18.77
N GLY A 681 17.55 1.37 -18.75
CA GLY A 681 17.82 0.58 -17.55
C GLY A 681 16.65 -0.29 -17.07
N SER A 682 15.53 -0.37 -17.81
CA SER A 682 14.34 -1.09 -17.39
C SER A 682 14.35 -2.55 -17.83
N ALA A 683 14.42 -3.48 -16.85
CA ALA A 683 14.27 -4.92 -17.10
C ALA A 683 12.89 -5.27 -17.71
N VAL A 684 11.85 -4.52 -17.35
CA VAL A 684 10.49 -4.70 -17.90
C VAL A 684 10.44 -4.37 -19.38
N LYS A 685 10.97 -3.20 -19.79
CA LYS A 685 11.01 -2.81 -21.19
C LYS A 685 11.85 -3.78 -22.04
N ALA A 686 12.99 -4.23 -21.49
CA ALA A 686 13.85 -5.20 -22.13
C ALA A 686 13.15 -6.56 -22.31
N ALA A 687 12.49 -7.07 -21.25
CA ALA A 687 11.73 -8.32 -21.30
C ALA A 687 10.55 -8.25 -22.30
N ALA A 688 9.84 -7.12 -22.32
CA ALA A 688 8.77 -6.86 -23.28
C ALA A 688 9.26 -6.89 -24.73
N ALA A 689 10.40 -6.25 -25.01
CA ALA A 689 11.01 -6.24 -26.34
C ALA A 689 11.45 -7.64 -26.80
N GLN A 690 11.80 -8.55 -25.86
CA GLN A 690 12.06 -9.96 -26.15
C GLN A 690 10.79 -10.81 -26.26
N GLY A 691 9.61 -10.23 -26.02
CA GLY A 691 8.33 -10.91 -26.03
C GLY A 691 8.20 -11.94 -24.92
N TYR A 692 8.77 -11.68 -23.73
CA TYR A 692 8.55 -12.51 -22.55
C TYR A 692 7.18 -12.23 -21.92
N ASP A 693 6.77 -13.06 -20.99
CA ASP A 693 5.43 -13.02 -20.43
C ASP A 693 5.42 -12.51 -18.97
N VAL A 694 6.53 -12.72 -18.24
CA VAL A 694 6.67 -12.41 -16.82
C VAL A 694 8.07 -11.86 -16.53
N VAL A 695 8.16 -10.86 -15.68
CA VAL A 695 9.39 -10.45 -15.01
C VAL A 695 9.30 -10.89 -13.55
N SER A 696 10.33 -11.59 -13.06
CA SER A 696 10.40 -12.09 -11.69
C SER A 696 11.61 -11.49 -10.98
N PRO A 697 11.42 -10.30 -10.36
CA PRO A 697 12.50 -9.57 -9.72
C PRO A 697 12.74 -10.05 -8.27
N LEU A 698 13.94 -9.78 -7.74
CA LEU A 698 14.17 -9.80 -6.31
C LEU A 698 13.19 -8.80 -5.64
N TYR A 699 12.48 -9.23 -4.61
CA TYR A 699 11.36 -8.46 -4.04
C TYR A 699 11.73 -7.06 -3.56
N THR A 700 12.98 -6.85 -3.09
CA THR A 700 13.48 -5.54 -2.65
C THR A 700 13.68 -4.53 -3.79
N SER A 701 13.69 -4.99 -5.04
CA SER A 701 13.82 -4.13 -6.22
C SER A 701 12.48 -3.83 -6.90
N VAL A 702 11.36 -4.32 -6.35
CA VAL A 702 10.03 -4.04 -6.90
C VAL A 702 9.61 -2.62 -6.55
N THR A 703 9.31 -1.84 -7.58
CA THR A 703 8.81 -0.48 -7.44
C THR A 703 7.45 -0.34 -8.11
N GLN A 704 6.69 0.67 -7.71
CA GLN A 704 5.43 1.02 -8.37
C GLN A 704 5.64 1.28 -9.87
N ARG A 705 6.72 1.95 -10.24
CA ARG A 705 7.12 2.17 -11.63
C ARG A 705 7.30 0.86 -12.39
N MET A 706 7.99 -0.12 -11.82
CA MET A 706 8.17 -1.44 -12.42
C MET A 706 6.84 -2.13 -12.69
N VAL A 707 5.91 -2.10 -11.73
CA VAL A 707 4.57 -2.70 -11.86
C VAL A 707 3.74 -1.96 -12.92
N ALA A 708 3.81 -0.63 -12.97
CA ALA A 708 3.12 0.17 -13.97
C ALA A 708 3.65 -0.12 -15.39
N GLU A 709 4.99 -0.11 -15.59
CA GLU A 709 5.62 -0.45 -16.87
C GLU A 709 5.25 -1.87 -17.33
N ALA A 710 5.20 -2.83 -16.42
CA ALA A 710 4.80 -4.20 -16.74
C ALA A 710 3.34 -4.28 -17.21
N ARG A 711 2.45 -3.59 -16.51
CA ARG A 711 1.03 -3.51 -16.88
C ARG A 711 0.83 -2.87 -18.25
N GLU A 712 1.52 -1.76 -18.53
CA GLU A 712 1.49 -1.08 -19.83
C GLU A 712 2.01 -1.99 -20.96
N SER A 713 3.02 -2.80 -20.67
CA SER A 713 3.64 -3.72 -21.62
C SER A 713 2.92 -5.07 -21.72
N GLY A 714 1.88 -5.32 -20.90
CA GLY A 714 1.15 -6.58 -20.84
C GLY A 714 1.93 -7.73 -20.20
N LEU A 715 2.97 -7.43 -19.41
CA LEU A 715 3.74 -8.41 -18.64
C LEU A 715 3.19 -8.55 -17.23
N LYS A 716 3.53 -9.66 -16.58
CA LYS A 716 3.27 -9.90 -15.16
C LYS A 716 4.51 -9.68 -14.32
N ILE A 717 4.30 -9.28 -13.06
CA ILE A 717 5.35 -9.19 -12.04
C ILE A 717 5.12 -10.25 -10.98
N VAL A 718 6.12 -11.12 -10.76
CA VAL A 718 6.08 -12.20 -9.76
C VAL A 718 7.39 -12.20 -8.96
N PRO A 719 7.49 -11.43 -7.87
CA PRO A 719 8.72 -11.30 -7.09
C PRO A 719 9.08 -12.55 -6.27
N TRP A 720 10.36 -12.69 -5.97
CA TRP A 720 10.99 -13.75 -5.17
C TRP A 720 12.04 -13.19 -4.20
N THR A 721 12.40 -13.80 -3.07
CA THR A 721 11.62 -14.78 -2.31
C THR A 721 11.03 -14.06 -1.13
N VAL A 722 9.71 -14.03 -1.02
CA VAL A 722 8.98 -13.19 -0.06
C VAL A 722 8.46 -14.05 1.08
N ASN A 723 8.95 -13.83 2.29
CA ASN A 723 8.65 -14.69 3.44
C ASN A 723 7.88 -14.01 4.57
N GLU A 724 7.97 -12.68 4.66
CA GLU A 724 7.34 -11.90 5.73
C GLU A 724 5.95 -11.43 5.33
N PRO A 725 4.92 -11.64 6.17
CA PRO A 725 3.54 -11.24 5.86
C PRO A 725 3.38 -9.75 5.57
N ALA A 726 4.13 -8.87 6.22
CA ALA A 726 4.12 -7.43 5.96
C ALA A 726 4.56 -7.15 4.51
N VAL A 727 5.67 -7.74 4.07
CA VAL A 727 6.19 -7.59 2.70
C VAL A 727 5.24 -8.23 1.68
N MET A 728 4.59 -9.36 2.01
CA MET A 728 3.56 -9.96 1.15
C MET A 728 2.40 -8.98 0.93
N ASN A 729 1.93 -8.36 2.01
CA ASN A 729 0.88 -7.34 1.94
C ASN A 729 1.31 -6.16 1.07
N TYR A 730 2.50 -5.63 1.29
CA TYR A 730 3.08 -4.54 0.50
C TYR A 730 3.07 -4.84 -1.00
N LEU A 731 3.64 -5.96 -1.42
CA LEU A 731 3.73 -6.33 -2.83
C LEU A 731 2.36 -6.58 -3.46
N ILE A 732 1.41 -7.15 -2.71
CA ILE A 732 0.02 -7.30 -3.16
C ILE A 732 -0.61 -5.91 -3.35
N ASP A 733 -0.30 -4.95 -2.49
CA ASP A 733 -0.78 -3.57 -2.59
C ASP A 733 -0.21 -2.84 -3.79
N LEU A 734 1.08 -3.02 -4.10
CA LEU A 734 1.68 -2.54 -5.35
C LEU A 734 1.03 -3.16 -6.60
N GLY A 735 0.28 -4.25 -6.45
CA GLY A 735 -0.45 -4.89 -7.54
C GLY A 735 0.38 -5.88 -8.36
N VAL A 736 1.29 -6.62 -7.71
CA VAL A 736 1.99 -7.76 -8.33
C VAL A 736 1.01 -8.90 -8.69
N ASP A 737 1.33 -9.67 -9.71
CA ASP A 737 0.46 -10.73 -10.22
C ASP A 737 0.61 -12.06 -9.47
N GLY A 738 1.71 -12.24 -8.74
CA GLY A 738 1.98 -13.44 -7.95
C GLY A 738 3.15 -13.20 -7.01
N ILE A 739 3.41 -14.17 -6.13
CA ILE A 739 4.51 -14.15 -5.15
C ILE A 739 5.12 -15.53 -5.04
N ILE A 740 6.46 -15.62 -5.13
CA ILE A 740 7.24 -16.82 -4.84
C ILE A 740 7.70 -16.77 -3.38
N THR A 741 7.33 -17.78 -2.57
CA THR A 741 7.58 -17.81 -1.13
C THR A 741 8.06 -19.17 -0.62
N ASP A 742 8.93 -19.16 0.39
CA ASP A 742 9.32 -20.35 1.14
C ASP A 742 8.21 -20.86 2.08
N TYR A 743 7.26 -19.95 2.44
CA TYR A 743 6.18 -20.21 3.38
C TYR A 743 4.80 -20.05 2.73
N PRO A 744 4.39 -20.99 1.86
CA PRO A 744 3.10 -20.89 1.15
C PRO A 744 1.89 -20.85 2.10
N THR A 745 1.98 -21.41 3.31
CA THR A 745 0.94 -21.30 4.33
C THR A 745 0.75 -19.84 4.78
N ARG A 746 1.83 -19.08 4.98
CA ARG A 746 1.75 -17.67 5.37
C ARG A 746 1.09 -16.83 4.28
N LEU A 747 1.51 -16.98 3.02
CA LEU A 747 0.91 -16.25 1.91
C LEU A 747 -0.57 -16.61 1.72
N ARG A 748 -0.94 -17.87 1.93
CA ARG A 748 -2.33 -18.31 1.89
C ARG A 748 -3.18 -17.63 2.97
N LEU A 749 -2.65 -17.47 4.19
CA LEU A 749 -3.31 -16.73 5.27
C LEU A 749 -3.48 -15.24 4.93
N VAL A 750 -2.46 -14.60 4.39
CA VAL A 750 -2.55 -13.21 3.90
C VAL A 750 -3.63 -13.08 2.83
N MET A 751 -3.67 -13.99 1.84
CA MET A 751 -4.71 -14.01 0.82
C MET A 751 -6.12 -14.16 1.42
N GLU A 752 -6.28 -15.04 2.43
CA GLU A 752 -7.57 -15.28 3.11
C GLU A 752 -8.03 -14.02 3.85
N GLN A 753 -7.14 -13.40 4.64
CA GLN A 753 -7.41 -12.15 5.37
C GLN A 753 -7.82 -11.01 4.43
N ARG A 754 -7.26 -10.99 3.22
CA ARG A 754 -7.54 -9.97 2.20
C ARG A 754 -8.71 -10.33 1.27
N GLY A 755 -9.38 -11.45 1.48
CA GLY A 755 -10.47 -11.92 0.61
C GLY A 755 -10.03 -12.26 -0.81
N ILE A 756 -8.72 -12.49 -1.05
CA ILE A 756 -8.20 -12.93 -2.35
C ILE A 756 -8.59 -14.40 -2.56
N PRO A 757 -9.12 -14.77 -3.74
CA PRO A 757 -9.52 -16.15 -4.00
C PRO A 757 -8.38 -17.14 -3.78
N LEU A 758 -8.60 -18.11 -2.91
CA LEU A 758 -7.59 -19.11 -2.58
C LEU A 758 -7.45 -20.18 -3.67
N PRO A 759 -6.21 -20.61 -4.01
CA PRO A 759 -5.98 -21.72 -4.90
C PRO A 759 -6.60 -23.04 -4.38
N ARG A 760 -6.98 -23.89 -5.30
CA ARG A 760 -7.62 -25.16 -4.99
C ARG A 760 -6.63 -26.14 -4.34
N THR A 761 -7.09 -26.88 -3.33
CA THR A 761 -6.37 -28.00 -2.71
C THR A 761 -6.53 -29.30 -3.52
N TYR A 762 -5.51 -30.20 -3.46
CA TYR A 762 -5.48 -31.45 -4.18
C TYR A 762 -5.07 -32.61 -3.27
N GLY A 763 -5.58 -33.82 -3.54
CA GLY A 763 -5.18 -35.02 -2.82
C GLY A 763 -5.81 -35.18 -1.42
N GLY A 764 -7.00 -34.54 -1.18
CA GLY A 764 -7.87 -34.77 -0.03
C GLY A 764 -8.84 -35.91 -0.28
#